data_68a3e01097c83636b806d9c67b9c77b8
#
_entry.id   68a3e01097c83636b806d9c67b9c77b8
#
_cell.length_a   1.000
_cell.length_b   1.000
_cell.length_c   1.000
_cell.angle_alpha   90.00
_cell.angle_beta   90.00
_cell.angle_gamma   90.00
#
_symmetry.space_group_name_H-M   'P 1'
#
loop_
_entity.id
_entity.type
_entity.pdbx_description
1 polymer ?
#
loop_
_entity_poly.entity_id
_entity_poly.type
_entity_poly.pdbx_seq_one_letter_code
_entity_poly.pdbx_strand_id
1 'polypeptide(L)'
;MKKQLLFLVLMMLPVVASAITEIDGIYYNLNSGTQTAEVTIQMRKKYSGDLVIPSSVTYNGVEYSVTGILGNAFAKSTDLTSVTIPSSVTSIDTRRTSYGLFDGCTSLTTVVIDGGNAVYDSRENCNAIIETASNTLLYGCNGSTIPNGVVGIGEYAFTGNSCITYISIPNSVTTIDKNAFKNCTNLAKVELNCNALVSENRNGSPYLVDFFGGQVKEYVIGEDVTSIGSCAFADCYNLTKVSLPDGLTSIGMSAFSFCYNLAEINIPSSVTTLGLFAFNYCGGLTRVEINNNAIVSKDYRSNYDGLSYVFSPSVKEYVIGEDVTRIGNYAFSECHYLTSIIIPKSVTDIGTDAFQYCDALQSIQVEDGNPVYDSREDCNAIIKTASNTLLWGCQNTTIPNGIISIANKAFAGCSGLTSISIPNSVSNIGDNAFESCKSLTSITIPDNLQAIGYGVFMGCESMESVSIPNSVIAIGDYAFASCYALSSITLPNRLTIIGDYAFFSCQSLTSVIIPKSVQSIGKRAFNNCSVLAAIKVENGNPVYDSREDCNAIIYTTDNALLVGCQNTVIPNGVESIGYCAFWGSLGLTSIIIPDGVTSIGECAFYNCPNLTTVVIPSSVTKIEGGAFYYDPVKDLYLYAEQVPEATELILYEYHAENATLHVPATAVEAYKNAEYWKDFGSIVALTDSDPNPTGIKSVSNSAKAIERYYTIDGKLLSAPQRGLNIIKMSDGKTRKVVIK
;
A
#
# COMPACT_ATOMS: atom_id res chain seq x y z
N MET A 1 43.82 55.59 46.30
CA MET A 1 44.78 55.92 45.22
C MET A 1 45.65 54.72 44.73
N LYS A 2 45.91 53.66 45.47
CA LYS A 2 46.70 52.51 44.98
C LYS A 2 45.97 51.55 44.10
N LYS A 3 44.62 51.50 44.08
CA LYS A 3 43.80 50.61 43.20
C LYS A 3 43.52 51.20 41.82
N GLN A 4 43.61 52.53 41.67
CA GLN A 4 43.41 53.16 40.37
C GLN A 4 44.66 53.18 39.50
N LEU A 5 45.84 53.07 40.11
CA LEU A 5 47.09 53.04 39.38
C LEU A 5 47.40 51.62 38.79
N LEU A 6 46.87 50.58 39.43
CA LEU A 6 46.99 49.20 38.90
C LEU A 6 46.10 48.94 37.70
N PHE A 7 44.94 49.65 37.61
CA PHE A 7 44.02 49.57 36.48
C PHE A 7 44.52 50.36 35.25
N LEU A 8 45.29 51.43 35.48
CA LEU A 8 45.90 52.19 34.39
C LEU A 8 47.12 51.54 33.76
N VAL A 9 47.86 50.72 34.54
CA VAL A 9 49.03 49.93 34.04
C VAL A 9 48.55 48.69 33.27
N LEU A 10 47.40 48.13 33.61
CA LEU A 10 46.83 47.01 32.84
C LEU A 10 46.15 47.46 31.50
N MET A 11 45.90 48.78 31.32
CA MET A 11 45.37 49.32 30.06
C MET A 11 46.47 49.78 29.09
N MET A 12 47.76 49.68 29.44
CA MET A 12 48.87 49.98 28.54
C MET A 12 49.65 48.71 28.11
N LEU A 13 49.02 47.54 28.08
CA LEU A 13 49.52 46.53 27.21
C LEU A 13 49.23 46.96 25.76
N PRO A 14 50.26 47.13 24.91
CA PRO A 14 49.94 47.47 23.50
C PRO A 14 49.09 46.35 22.96
N VAL A 15 47.88 46.68 22.58
CA VAL A 15 47.18 45.88 21.57
C VAL A 15 48.06 46.03 20.34
N VAL A 16 49.02 45.10 20.15
CA VAL A 16 49.79 44.98 18.93
C VAL A 16 48.76 44.62 17.86
N ALA A 17 48.20 45.62 17.22
CA ALA A 17 47.50 45.46 15.97
C ALA A 17 48.55 44.90 15.01
N SER A 18 48.61 43.57 14.81
CA SER A 18 49.51 42.96 13.84
C SER A 18 49.08 43.49 12.46
N ALA A 19 49.83 44.43 11.92
CA ALA A 19 49.62 44.90 10.57
C ALA A 19 50.07 43.79 9.62
N ILE A 20 49.16 43.42 8.69
CA ILE A 20 49.50 42.46 7.65
C ILE A 20 50.64 43.03 6.81
N THR A 21 51.76 42.34 6.72
CA THR A 21 52.99 42.75 6.02
C THR A 21 53.20 41.84 4.81
N GLU A 22 53.41 42.42 3.63
CA GLU A 22 53.82 41.70 2.41
C GLU A 22 55.34 41.58 2.39
N ILE A 23 55.85 40.36 2.25
CA ILE A 23 57.26 40.07 2.01
C ILE A 23 57.34 39.03 0.89
N ASP A 24 58.08 39.36 -0.20
CA ASP A 24 58.26 38.50 -1.36
C ASP A 24 56.95 37.92 -1.96
N GLY A 25 55.87 38.70 -1.91
CA GLY A 25 54.57 38.32 -2.43
C GLY A 25 53.67 37.50 -1.51
N ILE A 26 54.16 37.18 -0.33
CA ILE A 26 53.40 36.45 0.71
C ILE A 26 53.05 37.42 1.85
N TYR A 27 51.82 37.26 2.38
CA TYR A 27 51.31 38.12 3.45
C TYR A 27 51.44 37.44 4.82
N TYR A 28 52.03 38.18 5.78
CA TYR A 28 52.33 37.68 7.12
C TYR A 28 51.72 38.55 8.20
N ASN A 29 51.30 37.91 9.27
CA ASN A 29 51.15 38.52 10.58
C ASN A 29 52.47 38.32 11.33
N LEU A 30 53.22 39.41 11.59
CA LEU A 30 54.51 39.37 12.29
C LEU A 30 54.29 39.57 13.79
N ASN A 31 54.85 38.67 14.61
CA ASN A 31 54.89 38.79 16.05
C ASN A 31 56.34 39.14 16.50
N SER A 32 56.59 40.41 16.80
CA SER A 32 57.88 40.88 17.21
C SER A 32 58.36 40.40 18.60
N GLY A 33 57.40 39.99 19.46
CA GLY A 33 57.70 39.47 20.79
C GLY A 33 58.28 38.05 20.78
N THR A 34 57.84 37.20 19.84
CA THR A 34 58.27 35.82 19.68
C THR A 34 59.22 35.64 18.47
N GLN A 35 59.37 36.65 17.64
CA GLN A 35 60.07 36.61 16.34
C GLN A 35 59.46 35.50 15.43
N THR A 36 58.15 35.40 15.38
CA THR A 36 57.43 34.43 14.51
C THR A 36 56.55 35.13 13.48
N ALA A 37 56.36 34.49 12.34
CA ALA A 37 55.51 34.94 11.28
C ALA A 37 54.42 33.89 11.01
N GLU A 38 53.20 34.34 10.74
CA GLU A 38 52.08 33.50 10.34
C GLU A 38 51.56 33.93 8.97
N VAL A 39 51.45 33.00 8.02
CA VAL A 39 50.90 33.29 6.69
C VAL A 39 49.42 33.62 6.76
N THR A 40 48.99 34.70 6.12
CA THR A 40 47.65 35.20 6.23
C THR A 40 47.06 35.60 4.85
N ILE A 41 45.77 35.95 4.84
CA ILE A 41 45.05 36.41 3.65
C ILE A 41 45.09 37.91 3.53
N GLN A 42 45.17 38.42 2.28
CA GLN A 42 44.81 39.80 1.97
C GLN A 42 43.54 39.88 1.10
N MET A 43 42.61 40.76 1.46
CA MET A 43 41.33 40.82 0.78
C MET A 43 41.42 41.29 -0.68
N ARG A 44 42.44 42.05 -1.07
CA ARG A 44 42.54 42.68 -2.39
C ARG A 44 43.46 41.98 -3.38
N LYS A 45 44.35 41.11 -2.94
CA LYS A 45 45.31 40.39 -3.79
C LYS A 45 45.30 38.92 -3.42
N LYS A 46 45.16 38.03 -4.39
CA LYS A 46 45.11 36.58 -4.22
C LYS A 46 46.43 35.97 -4.64
N TYR A 47 46.76 34.83 -4.01
CA TYR A 47 47.95 34.06 -4.40
C TYR A 47 47.71 33.40 -5.77
N SER A 48 48.79 33.24 -6.56
CA SER A 48 48.77 32.65 -7.91
C SER A 48 50.05 31.90 -8.22
N GLY A 49 49.96 30.91 -9.12
CA GLY A 49 51.11 30.08 -9.51
C GLY A 49 51.60 29.16 -8.41
N ASP A 50 52.90 28.86 -8.42
CA ASP A 50 53.54 27.97 -7.43
C ASP A 50 54.04 28.78 -6.24
N LEU A 51 53.47 28.52 -5.08
CA LEU A 51 53.80 29.21 -3.84
C LEU A 51 54.71 28.37 -2.94
N VAL A 52 55.94 28.82 -2.75
CA VAL A 52 56.86 28.21 -1.79
C VAL A 52 56.98 29.09 -0.55
N ILE A 53 56.49 28.59 0.59
CA ILE A 53 56.56 29.31 1.86
C ILE A 53 57.96 29.10 2.44
N PRO A 54 58.76 30.17 2.70
CA PRO A 54 60.08 30.03 3.29
C PRO A 54 60.01 29.69 4.80
N SER A 55 61.03 29.06 5.34
CA SER A 55 61.15 28.74 6.77
C SER A 55 61.34 29.96 7.68
N SER A 56 61.88 31.06 7.13
CA SER A 56 62.00 32.35 7.82
C SER A 56 61.92 33.52 6.84
N VAL A 57 61.55 34.71 7.33
CA VAL A 57 61.47 35.95 6.57
C VAL A 57 62.15 37.09 7.33
N THR A 58 62.78 38.01 6.61
CA THR A 58 63.43 39.19 7.21
C THR A 58 62.58 40.43 6.96
N TYR A 59 62.24 41.18 8.05
CA TYR A 59 61.54 42.44 7.95
C TYR A 59 62.20 43.48 8.83
N ASN A 60 62.61 44.62 8.27
CA ASN A 60 63.31 45.70 8.93
C ASN A 60 64.62 45.24 9.68
N GLY A 61 65.30 44.26 9.09
CA GLY A 61 66.57 43.72 9.67
C GLY A 61 66.35 42.69 10.79
N VAL A 62 65.11 42.29 11.10
CA VAL A 62 64.76 41.25 12.05
C VAL A 62 64.33 40.03 11.32
N GLU A 63 64.89 38.86 11.68
CA GLU A 63 64.45 37.56 11.14
C GLU A 63 63.25 37.01 11.94
N TYR A 64 62.25 36.55 11.28
CA TYR A 64 61.02 35.90 11.82
C TYR A 64 60.91 34.48 11.30
N SER A 65 60.84 33.51 12.18
CA SER A 65 60.55 32.11 11.79
C SER A 65 59.09 31.98 11.36
N VAL A 66 58.83 31.36 10.20
CA VAL A 66 57.48 31.11 9.72
C VAL A 66 56.95 29.86 10.40
N THR A 67 56.07 30.04 11.41
CA THR A 67 55.62 28.96 12.30
C THR A 67 54.14 28.64 12.16
N GLY A 68 53.35 29.50 11.44
CA GLY A 68 51.93 29.33 11.35
C GLY A 68 51.33 29.69 10.02
N ILE A 69 50.15 29.13 9.73
CA ILE A 69 49.31 29.46 8.59
C ILE A 69 47.86 29.66 9.11
N LEU A 70 47.24 30.80 8.81
CA LEU A 70 45.84 31.06 9.16
C LEU A 70 44.90 30.20 8.33
N GLY A 71 43.80 29.71 8.93
CA GLY A 71 42.85 28.76 8.36
C GLY A 71 42.13 29.17 7.06
N ASN A 72 42.27 30.40 6.63
CA ASN A 72 41.73 30.89 5.37
C ASN A 72 42.76 31.59 4.49
N ALA A 73 44.07 31.37 4.78
CA ALA A 73 45.17 32.12 4.17
C ALA A 73 45.10 32.12 2.63
N PHE A 74 44.76 31.02 2.03
CA PHE A 74 44.74 30.86 0.56
C PHE A 74 43.35 30.93 -0.06
N ALA A 75 42.29 31.08 0.76
CA ALA A 75 40.91 31.00 0.27
C ALA A 75 40.62 31.91 -0.93
N LYS A 76 39.92 31.40 -1.95
CA LYS A 76 39.56 32.06 -3.22
C LYS A 76 40.77 32.49 -4.07
N SER A 77 41.92 31.86 -3.91
CA SER A 77 43.08 32.03 -4.79
C SER A 77 42.93 31.09 -6.02
N THR A 78 42.10 31.50 -6.98
CA THR A 78 41.69 30.66 -8.12
C THR A 78 42.87 30.26 -9.02
N ASP A 79 43.92 31.09 -9.09
CA ASP A 79 45.09 30.91 -9.94
C ASP A 79 46.30 30.27 -9.24
N LEU A 80 46.14 29.89 -7.96
CA LEU A 80 47.12 29.17 -7.17
C LEU A 80 47.22 27.71 -7.66
N THR A 81 48.39 27.24 -8.07
CA THR A 81 48.63 25.91 -8.66
C THR A 81 49.26 24.92 -7.70
N SER A 82 50.22 25.41 -6.90
CA SER A 82 50.88 24.59 -5.87
C SER A 82 51.20 25.37 -4.61
N VAL A 83 51.31 24.66 -3.47
CA VAL A 83 51.76 25.20 -2.19
C VAL A 83 52.78 24.26 -1.57
N THR A 84 53.98 24.77 -1.26
CA THR A 84 54.99 24.06 -0.48
C THR A 84 55.08 24.68 0.92
N ILE A 85 54.90 23.87 1.96
CA ILE A 85 54.89 24.28 3.36
C ILE A 85 56.17 23.77 4.04
N PRO A 86 56.97 24.67 4.65
CA PRO A 86 58.25 24.31 5.22
C PRO A 86 58.13 23.53 6.56
N SER A 87 59.20 22.87 6.95
CA SER A 87 59.28 22.13 8.22
C SER A 87 59.12 22.99 9.48
N SER A 88 59.31 24.30 9.37
CA SER A 88 59.17 25.26 10.50
C SER A 88 57.72 25.53 10.88
N VAL A 89 56.73 25.23 9.99
CA VAL A 89 55.31 25.42 10.27
C VAL A 89 54.79 24.34 11.21
N THR A 90 54.42 24.73 12.41
CA THR A 90 53.93 23.85 13.47
C THR A 90 52.47 24.12 13.85
N SER A 91 51.84 25.15 13.26
CA SER A 91 50.45 25.50 13.50
C SER A 91 49.75 25.87 12.21
N ILE A 92 48.68 25.16 11.89
CA ILE A 92 47.70 25.55 10.85
C ILE A 92 46.39 25.77 11.57
N ASP A 93 45.85 27.01 11.51
CA ASP A 93 44.66 27.34 12.25
C ASP A 93 43.44 26.55 11.69
N THR A 94 42.93 25.65 12.50
CA THR A 94 41.74 24.87 12.22
C THR A 94 40.48 25.52 12.80
N ARG A 95 40.60 26.71 13.44
CA ARG A 95 39.44 27.42 14.00
C ARG A 95 38.45 27.76 12.87
N ARG A 96 37.20 27.54 13.15
CA ARG A 96 36.06 27.69 12.22
C ARG A 96 36.01 29.10 11.65
N THR A 97 36.57 29.26 10.48
CA THR A 97 36.29 30.39 9.60
C THR A 97 35.18 29.99 8.65
N SER A 98 34.49 30.98 8.03
CA SER A 98 33.46 30.71 7.03
C SER A 98 34.01 29.99 5.78
N TYR A 99 35.35 29.86 5.66
CA TYR A 99 36.05 29.29 4.50
C TYR A 99 37.14 28.37 4.99
N GLY A 100 37.33 27.21 4.30
CA GLY A 100 38.49 26.33 4.51
C GLY A 100 39.81 26.95 3.94
N LEU A 101 40.94 26.40 4.31
CA LEU A 101 42.26 26.87 3.90
C LEU A 101 42.39 27.06 2.38
N PHE A 102 41.87 26.11 1.61
CA PHE A 102 41.90 26.11 0.13
C PHE A 102 40.52 26.29 -0.54
N ASP A 103 39.55 26.83 0.22
CA ASP A 103 38.19 27.05 -0.33
C ASP A 103 38.26 27.93 -1.57
N GLY A 104 37.71 27.40 -2.70
CA GLY A 104 37.71 28.12 -3.98
C GLY A 104 39.06 28.25 -4.67
N CYS A 105 40.10 27.51 -4.27
CA CYS A 105 41.37 27.40 -5.01
C CYS A 105 41.24 26.41 -6.16
N THR A 106 40.52 26.81 -7.24
CA THR A 106 40.09 25.91 -8.32
C THR A 106 41.23 25.37 -9.18
N SER A 107 42.41 26.01 -9.21
CA SER A 107 43.57 25.55 -9.95
C SER A 107 44.59 24.78 -9.09
N LEU A 108 44.35 24.67 -7.77
CA LEU A 108 45.31 24.03 -6.86
C LEU A 108 45.27 22.50 -7.01
N THR A 109 46.38 21.94 -7.46
CA THR A 109 46.53 20.48 -7.67
C THR A 109 47.63 19.86 -6.81
N THR A 110 48.52 20.69 -6.22
CA THR A 110 49.69 20.19 -5.53
C THR A 110 49.87 20.88 -4.16
N VAL A 111 49.93 20.07 -3.12
CA VAL A 111 50.25 20.50 -1.76
C VAL A 111 51.38 19.61 -1.20
N VAL A 112 52.49 20.21 -0.85
CA VAL A 112 53.69 19.48 -0.34
C VAL A 112 54.06 20.02 1.03
N ILE A 113 54.29 19.11 1.95
CA ILE A 113 54.90 19.39 3.26
C ILE A 113 56.34 18.92 3.24
N ASP A 114 57.29 19.77 3.64
CA ASP A 114 58.69 19.39 3.72
C ASP A 114 58.91 18.20 4.66
N GLY A 115 59.74 17.23 4.24
CA GLY A 115 59.93 15.95 4.92
C GLY A 115 60.52 16.02 6.35
N GLY A 116 60.91 17.19 6.84
CA GLY A 116 61.36 17.43 8.21
C GLY A 116 60.28 18.02 9.13
N ASN A 117 59.04 18.20 8.66
CA ASN A 117 57.98 18.73 9.50
C ASN A 117 57.52 17.69 10.53
N ALA A 118 57.53 18.10 11.82
CA ALA A 118 57.21 17.20 12.94
C ALA A 118 55.69 17.06 13.22
N VAL A 119 54.86 17.94 12.66
CA VAL A 119 53.42 18.04 12.98
C VAL A 119 52.58 17.61 11.81
N TYR A 120 52.98 17.94 10.61
CA TYR A 120 52.20 17.69 9.38
C TYR A 120 53.01 16.91 8.36
N ASP A 121 52.32 16.17 7.52
CA ASP A 121 52.93 15.50 6.35
C ASP A 121 52.00 15.52 5.14
N SER A 122 52.56 15.19 3.98
CA SER A 122 51.83 14.89 2.74
C SER A 122 52.33 13.56 2.17
N ARG A 123 52.30 12.52 3.01
CA ARG A 123 52.77 11.16 2.69
C ARG A 123 52.20 10.64 1.38
N GLU A 124 52.97 9.78 0.71
CA GLU A 124 52.60 9.16 -0.56
C GLU A 124 52.27 10.18 -1.67
N ASN A 125 52.78 11.41 -1.56
CA ASN A 125 52.45 12.52 -2.48
C ASN A 125 50.95 12.78 -2.61
N CYS A 126 50.23 12.68 -1.48
CA CYS A 126 48.77 12.75 -1.46
C CYS A 126 48.17 14.12 -1.79
N ASN A 127 49.00 15.15 -1.97
CA ASN A 127 48.56 16.54 -2.22
C ASN A 127 47.59 17.06 -1.14
N ALA A 128 47.79 16.67 0.09
CA ALA A 128 46.95 17.05 1.23
C ALA A 128 47.82 17.35 2.46
N ILE A 129 47.24 18.02 3.43
CA ILE A 129 47.87 18.27 4.75
C ILE A 129 47.29 17.26 5.73
N ILE A 130 48.13 16.38 6.27
CA ILE A 130 47.76 15.37 7.25
C ILE A 130 48.44 15.73 8.58
N GLU A 131 47.70 15.77 9.68
CA GLU A 131 48.27 15.89 11.03
C GLU A 131 48.77 14.52 11.45
N THR A 132 50.08 14.42 11.71
CA THR A 132 50.78 13.15 11.98
C THR A 132 50.33 12.48 13.28
N ALA A 133 50.02 13.25 14.32
CA ALA A 133 49.65 12.74 15.64
C ALA A 133 48.28 12.06 15.66
N SER A 134 47.33 12.61 14.94
CA SER A 134 45.95 12.07 14.86
C SER A 134 45.69 11.24 13.58
N ASN A 135 46.62 11.25 12.63
CA ASN A 135 46.41 10.74 11.28
C ASN A 135 45.14 11.30 10.62
N THR A 136 44.81 12.57 10.87
CA THR A 136 43.66 13.25 10.30
C THR A 136 44.09 14.09 9.10
N LEU A 137 43.42 13.88 7.95
CA LEU A 137 43.54 14.75 6.78
C LEU A 137 42.80 16.05 7.07
N LEU A 138 43.55 17.15 7.23
CA LEU A 138 42.99 18.46 7.57
C LEU A 138 42.52 19.24 6.33
N TYR A 139 43.30 19.23 5.27
CA TYR A 139 43.04 20.00 4.06
C TYR A 139 43.54 19.25 2.81
N GLY A 140 42.69 19.17 1.81
CA GLY A 140 42.97 18.61 0.49
C GLY A 140 42.72 19.62 -0.62
N CYS A 141 43.16 19.30 -1.83
CA CYS A 141 42.98 20.07 -3.06
C CYS A 141 42.48 19.19 -4.21
N ASN A 142 42.38 19.72 -5.42
CA ASN A 142 41.87 18.99 -6.59
C ASN A 142 42.69 17.73 -6.95
N GLY A 143 43.97 17.73 -6.68
CA GLY A 143 44.87 16.60 -6.92
C GLY A 143 45.01 15.63 -5.75
N SER A 144 44.24 15.80 -4.69
CA SER A 144 44.43 15.01 -3.47
C SER A 144 43.90 13.58 -3.60
N THR A 145 44.70 12.67 -3.05
CA THR A 145 44.31 11.31 -2.70
C THR A 145 44.27 11.16 -1.20
N ILE A 146 43.54 10.18 -0.68
CA ILE A 146 43.55 9.86 0.76
C ILE A 146 44.38 8.59 0.95
N PRO A 147 45.61 8.71 1.52
CA PRO A 147 46.49 7.56 1.66
C PRO A 147 46.02 6.59 2.75
N ASN A 148 46.46 5.35 2.62
CA ASN A 148 46.27 4.36 3.68
C ASN A 148 46.92 4.86 5.00
N GLY A 149 46.25 4.56 6.13
CA GLY A 149 46.67 5.03 7.45
C GLY A 149 46.10 6.39 7.87
N VAL A 150 45.38 7.11 6.98
CA VAL A 150 44.51 8.21 7.39
C VAL A 150 43.30 7.62 8.13
N VAL A 151 43.06 8.11 9.34
CA VAL A 151 41.99 7.62 10.23
C VAL A 151 40.78 8.55 10.22
N GLY A 152 41.01 9.86 10.07
CA GLY A 152 39.95 10.87 10.05
C GLY A 152 40.03 11.83 8.86
N ILE A 153 38.91 12.35 8.40
CA ILE A 153 38.84 13.47 7.48
C ILE A 153 38.20 14.64 8.21
N GLY A 154 38.99 15.71 8.37
CA GLY A 154 38.63 16.87 9.19
C GLY A 154 37.51 17.72 8.63
N GLU A 155 36.95 18.59 9.50
CA GLU A 155 35.90 19.53 9.14
C GLU A 155 36.40 20.49 8.05
N TYR A 156 35.62 20.65 6.98
CA TYR A 156 35.97 21.47 5.82
C TYR A 156 37.18 21.03 5.00
N ALA A 157 37.65 19.77 5.15
CA ALA A 157 38.88 19.29 4.51
C ALA A 157 38.94 19.52 2.99
N PHE A 158 37.80 19.37 2.28
CA PHE A 158 37.71 19.58 0.86
C PHE A 158 36.67 20.66 0.47
N THR A 159 36.24 21.47 1.46
CA THR A 159 35.17 22.46 1.24
C THR A 159 35.46 23.39 0.07
N GLY A 160 34.45 23.63 -0.78
CA GLY A 160 34.52 24.54 -1.91
C GLY A 160 35.36 24.01 -3.08
N ASN A 161 35.82 22.77 -3.04
CA ASN A 161 36.61 22.15 -4.08
C ASN A 161 35.70 21.65 -5.22
N SER A 162 35.31 22.56 -6.12
CA SER A 162 34.39 22.28 -7.23
C SER A 162 35.02 21.46 -8.37
N CYS A 163 36.34 21.20 -8.35
CA CYS A 163 36.99 20.43 -9.41
C CYS A 163 37.12 18.95 -9.11
N ILE A 164 36.89 18.52 -7.86
CA ILE A 164 36.87 17.10 -7.51
C ILE A 164 35.61 16.45 -8.12
N THR A 165 35.82 15.44 -8.95
CA THR A 165 34.72 14.63 -9.55
C THR A 165 34.66 13.23 -8.99
N TYR A 166 35.74 12.75 -8.37
CA TYR A 166 35.89 11.43 -7.78
C TYR A 166 36.76 11.50 -6.53
N ILE A 167 36.43 10.67 -5.55
CA ILE A 167 37.25 10.45 -4.36
C ILE A 167 37.14 8.98 -3.90
N SER A 168 38.28 8.38 -3.49
CA SER A 168 38.32 7.07 -2.86
C SER A 168 38.65 7.23 -1.37
N ILE A 169 37.83 6.61 -0.51
CA ILE A 169 37.99 6.61 0.95
C ILE A 169 38.55 5.25 1.36
N PRO A 170 39.80 5.18 1.85
CA PRO A 170 40.42 3.91 2.17
C PRO A 170 39.84 3.27 3.45
N ASN A 171 40.12 1.98 3.65
CA ASN A 171 39.60 1.19 4.78
C ASN A 171 40.07 1.72 6.16
N SER A 172 41.20 2.42 6.21
CA SER A 172 41.73 3.01 7.46
C SER A 172 40.87 4.16 8.02
N VAL A 173 40.01 4.79 7.17
CA VAL A 173 39.18 5.92 7.60
C VAL A 173 37.99 5.42 8.43
N THR A 174 37.91 5.92 9.65
CA THR A 174 36.82 5.60 10.60
C THR A 174 35.87 6.76 10.85
N THR A 175 36.33 8.00 10.57
CA THR A 175 35.55 9.21 10.81
C THR A 175 35.65 10.19 9.66
N ILE A 176 34.52 10.82 9.33
CA ILE A 176 34.45 11.98 8.44
C ILE A 176 33.70 13.08 9.17
N ASP A 177 34.29 14.23 9.30
CA ASP A 177 33.64 15.35 9.96
C ASP A 177 32.56 15.97 9.05
N LYS A 178 31.56 16.56 9.70
CA LYS A 178 30.52 17.29 9.03
C LYS A 178 31.13 18.42 8.17
N ASN A 179 30.59 18.61 6.98
CA ASN A 179 31.06 19.59 5.99
C ASN A 179 32.43 19.29 5.36
N ALA A 180 33.02 18.10 5.55
CA ALA A 180 34.31 17.74 4.95
C ALA A 180 34.34 17.97 3.43
N PHE A 181 33.23 17.59 2.72
CA PHE A 181 33.08 17.77 1.28
C PHE A 181 32.01 18.82 0.92
N LYS A 182 31.73 19.76 1.82
CA LYS A 182 30.74 20.81 1.57
C LYS A 182 31.10 21.63 0.32
N ASN A 183 30.12 21.90 -0.55
CA ASN A 183 30.29 22.65 -1.80
C ASN A 183 31.26 22.00 -2.82
N CYS A 184 31.52 20.68 -2.74
CA CYS A 184 32.16 19.92 -3.80
C CYS A 184 31.15 19.61 -4.91
N THR A 185 30.67 20.63 -5.61
CA THR A 185 29.49 20.57 -6.49
C THR A 185 29.60 19.60 -7.67
N ASN A 186 30.81 19.22 -8.06
CA ASN A 186 31.06 18.30 -9.17
C ASN A 186 31.46 16.89 -8.72
N LEU A 187 31.47 16.60 -7.40
CA LEU A 187 31.77 15.27 -6.88
C LEU A 187 30.64 14.30 -7.28
N ALA A 188 30.88 13.54 -8.34
CA ALA A 188 29.88 12.65 -8.94
C ALA A 188 30.04 11.19 -8.53
N LYS A 189 31.28 10.78 -8.14
CA LYS A 189 31.60 9.39 -7.80
C LYS A 189 32.39 9.31 -6.50
N VAL A 190 31.98 8.41 -5.61
CA VAL A 190 32.66 8.11 -4.35
C VAL A 190 32.89 6.61 -4.26
N GLU A 191 34.14 6.23 -3.98
CA GLU A 191 34.50 4.85 -3.66
C GLU A 191 34.72 4.72 -2.15
N LEU A 192 34.06 3.75 -1.53
CA LEU A 192 34.06 3.53 -0.09
C LEU A 192 34.64 2.16 0.24
N ASN A 193 35.92 2.14 0.64
CA ASN A 193 36.61 0.93 1.12
C ASN A 193 36.54 0.80 2.65
N CYS A 194 35.92 1.76 3.34
CA CYS A 194 35.91 1.90 4.81
C CYS A 194 34.68 1.17 5.40
N ASN A 195 34.89 -0.08 5.82
CA ASN A 195 33.80 -0.87 6.42
C ASN A 195 33.19 -0.19 7.66
N ALA A 196 33.99 0.41 8.54
CA ALA A 196 33.50 1.08 9.74
C ALA A 196 32.48 2.17 9.47
N LEU A 197 32.65 2.93 8.38
CA LEU A 197 31.77 4.03 7.99
C LEU A 197 30.47 3.54 7.31
N VAL A 198 30.62 2.52 6.46
CA VAL A 198 29.49 2.00 5.66
C VAL A 198 28.61 1.09 6.48
N SER A 199 29.16 0.31 7.41
CA SER A 199 28.42 -0.62 8.28
C SER A 199 27.72 0.03 9.47
N GLU A 200 27.98 1.30 9.72
CA GLU A 200 27.37 2.04 10.84
C GLU A 200 25.86 2.18 10.65
N ASN A 201 25.10 1.79 11.67
CA ASN A 201 23.65 1.99 11.69
C ASN A 201 23.29 3.45 12.01
N ARG A 202 22.64 4.13 11.08
CA ARG A 202 22.29 5.54 11.16
C ARG A 202 20.78 5.70 11.34
N ASN A 203 20.33 5.79 12.59
CA ASN A 203 18.89 5.96 12.90
C ASN A 203 18.42 7.43 12.83
N GLY A 204 19.10 8.22 11.99
CA GLY A 204 18.87 9.65 11.77
C GLY A 204 20.13 10.28 11.17
N SER A 205 20.04 11.54 10.70
CA SER A 205 21.21 12.29 10.19
C SER A 205 22.36 12.32 11.23
N PRO A 206 23.65 12.18 10.81
CA PRO A 206 24.10 12.28 9.42
C PRO A 206 24.08 10.95 8.67
N TYR A 207 23.48 10.95 7.47
CA TYR A 207 23.63 9.90 6.48
C TYR A 207 24.89 10.14 5.64
N LEU A 208 25.28 9.19 4.75
CA LEU A 208 26.46 9.40 3.90
C LEU A 208 26.29 10.58 2.94
N VAL A 209 25.07 10.89 2.52
CA VAL A 209 24.76 12.09 1.72
C VAL A 209 25.09 13.40 2.45
N ASP A 210 25.00 13.42 3.77
CA ASP A 210 25.35 14.63 4.56
C ASP A 210 26.86 14.93 4.56
N PHE A 211 27.70 13.90 4.34
CA PHE A 211 29.14 14.08 4.23
C PHE A 211 29.57 14.45 2.81
N PHE A 212 29.08 13.72 1.79
CA PHE A 212 29.56 13.85 0.41
C PHE A 212 28.70 14.80 -0.46
N GLY A 213 27.48 15.07 -0.03
CA GLY A 213 26.51 15.92 -0.71
C GLY A 213 25.60 15.17 -1.70
N GLY A 214 24.42 15.75 -1.93
CA GLY A 214 23.39 15.14 -2.78
C GLY A 214 23.68 15.12 -4.29
N GLN A 215 24.82 15.69 -4.75
CA GLN A 215 25.22 15.67 -6.17
C GLN A 215 25.88 14.34 -6.58
N VAL A 216 26.25 13.46 -5.63
CA VAL A 216 26.87 12.16 -5.93
C VAL A 216 25.88 11.27 -6.68
N LYS A 217 26.36 10.71 -7.82
CA LYS A 217 25.59 9.86 -8.73
C LYS A 217 25.99 8.39 -8.66
N GLU A 218 27.21 8.10 -8.23
CA GLU A 218 27.74 6.75 -8.17
C GLU A 218 28.48 6.51 -6.84
N TYR A 219 28.11 5.42 -6.16
CA TYR A 219 28.92 4.86 -5.09
C TYR A 219 29.46 3.49 -5.52
N VAL A 220 30.77 3.30 -5.31
CA VAL A 220 31.45 2.00 -5.43
C VAL A 220 31.79 1.54 -4.03
N ILE A 221 31.19 0.45 -3.60
CA ILE A 221 31.48 -0.16 -2.30
C ILE A 221 32.62 -1.14 -2.50
N GLY A 222 33.72 -0.93 -1.76
CA GLY A 222 34.93 -1.71 -1.91
C GLY A 222 34.88 -3.09 -1.24
N GLU A 223 35.82 -3.95 -1.63
CA GLU A 223 35.88 -5.36 -1.20
C GLU A 223 36.07 -5.56 0.32
N ASP A 224 36.60 -4.57 1.03
CA ASP A 224 36.74 -4.61 2.48
C ASP A 224 35.43 -4.39 3.25
N VAL A 225 34.36 -3.99 2.56
CA VAL A 225 33.06 -3.73 3.17
C VAL A 225 32.22 -5.01 3.19
N THR A 226 31.92 -5.48 4.39
CA THR A 226 31.16 -6.72 4.61
C THR A 226 29.70 -6.50 4.95
N SER A 227 29.32 -5.28 5.34
CA SER A 227 27.94 -4.93 5.64
C SER A 227 27.62 -3.46 5.34
N ILE A 228 26.39 -3.17 4.99
CA ILE A 228 25.85 -1.81 4.85
C ILE A 228 24.87 -1.58 6.00
N GLY A 229 25.14 -0.53 6.79
CA GLY A 229 24.34 -0.17 7.96
C GLY A 229 22.94 0.34 7.60
N SER A 230 22.05 0.35 8.60
CA SER A 230 20.72 0.93 8.45
C SER A 230 20.82 2.41 8.08
N CYS A 231 20.03 2.83 7.10
CA CYS A 231 19.95 4.21 6.57
C CYS A 231 21.30 4.78 6.05
N ALA A 232 22.32 3.96 5.77
CA ALA A 232 23.65 4.46 5.41
C ALA A 232 23.61 5.38 4.17
N PHE A 233 22.89 5.00 3.11
CA PHE A 233 22.73 5.76 1.86
C PHE A 233 21.32 6.36 1.72
N ALA A 234 20.58 6.51 2.83
CA ALA A 234 19.26 7.15 2.77
C ALA A 234 19.39 8.58 2.22
N ASP A 235 18.34 9.03 1.51
CA ASP A 235 18.25 10.38 0.93
C ASP A 235 19.29 10.71 -0.16
N CYS A 236 19.95 9.70 -0.74
CA CYS A 236 20.83 9.91 -1.90
C CYS A 236 20.01 10.11 -3.18
N TYR A 237 19.26 11.21 -3.27
CA TYR A 237 18.24 11.48 -4.31
C TYR A 237 18.74 11.39 -5.75
N ASN A 238 20.01 11.76 -5.99
CA ASN A 238 20.61 11.76 -7.33
C ASN A 238 21.43 10.51 -7.64
N LEU A 239 21.46 9.55 -6.72
CA LEU A 239 22.18 8.29 -6.91
C LEU A 239 21.56 7.50 -8.06
N THR A 240 22.37 7.22 -9.09
CA THR A 240 21.95 6.45 -10.28
C THR A 240 22.54 5.05 -10.32
N LYS A 241 23.67 4.84 -9.61
CA LYS A 241 24.39 3.58 -9.64
C LYS A 241 25.08 3.26 -8.31
N VAL A 242 24.95 2.01 -7.89
CA VAL A 242 25.71 1.44 -6.76
C VAL A 242 26.35 0.14 -7.23
N SER A 243 27.66 -0.02 -6.94
CA SER A 243 28.35 -1.30 -7.13
C SER A 243 28.59 -1.91 -5.75
N LEU A 244 28.11 -3.13 -5.56
CA LEU A 244 28.23 -3.89 -4.31
C LEU A 244 29.32 -4.95 -4.44
N PRO A 245 30.18 -5.17 -3.43
CA PRO A 245 31.25 -6.17 -3.49
C PRO A 245 30.73 -7.58 -3.27
N ASP A 246 31.45 -8.56 -3.81
CA ASP A 246 31.13 -9.99 -3.67
C ASP A 246 31.26 -10.50 -2.20
N GLY A 247 31.97 -9.77 -1.35
CA GLY A 247 32.12 -10.08 0.08
C GLY A 247 31.01 -9.53 0.98
N LEU A 248 30.05 -8.77 0.43
CA LEU A 248 28.97 -8.16 1.22
C LEU A 248 27.99 -9.21 1.76
N THR A 249 27.75 -9.22 3.08
CA THR A 249 26.88 -10.22 3.72
C THR A 249 25.52 -9.70 4.15
N SER A 250 25.39 -8.37 4.37
CA SER A 250 24.12 -7.78 4.81
C SER A 250 23.93 -6.34 4.35
N ILE A 251 22.67 -5.99 4.10
CA ILE A 251 22.19 -4.63 3.83
C ILE A 251 21.13 -4.30 4.87
N GLY A 252 21.32 -3.23 5.61
CA GLY A 252 20.48 -2.81 6.74
C GLY A 252 19.13 -2.24 6.34
N MET A 253 18.28 -2.02 7.35
CA MET A 253 16.96 -1.42 7.17
C MET A 253 17.08 -0.01 6.57
N SER A 254 16.23 0.28 5.56
CA SER A 254 16.20 1.59 4.87
C SER A 254 17.55 2.06 4.31
N ALA A 255 18.50 1.15 4.06
CA ALA A 255 19.88 1.49 3.71
C ALA A 255 19.99 2.42 2.50
N PHE A 256 19.13 2.26 1.49
CA PHE A 256 19.05 3.07 0.27
C PHE A 256 17.68 3.74 0.12
N SER A 257 16.95 3.95 1.20
CA SER A 257 15.63 4.57 1.13
C SER A 257 15.70 5.98 0.52
N PHE A 258 14.71 6.33 -0.32
CA PHE A 258 14.63 7.61 -1.03
C PHE A 258 15.73 7.86 -2.09
N CYS A 259 16.39 6.82 -2.61
CA CYS A 259 17.29 6.94 -3.76
C CYS A 259 16.48 6.97 -5.07
N TYR A 260 15.77 8.07 -5.35
CA TYR A 260 14.75 8.16 -6.41
C TYR A 260 15.25 7.85 -7.82
N ASN A 261 16.54 8.08 -8.11
CA ASN A 261 17.13 7.92 -9.45
C ASN A 261 17.90 6.60 -9.63
N LEU A 262 17.96 5.75 -8.59
CA LEU A 262 18.58 4.43 -8.71
C LEU A 262 17.70 3.56 -9.61
N ALA A 263 18.23 3.16 -10.77
CA ALA A 263 17.46 2.47 -11.81
C ALA A 263 17.49 0.95 -11.70
N GLU A 264 18.62 0.41 -11.26
CA GLU A 264 18.86 -1.01 -11.11
C GLU A 264 19.79 -1.31 -9.92
N ILE A 265 19.69 -2.50 -9.39
CA ILE A 265 20.60 -3.02 -8.36
C ILE A 265 20.84 -4.51 -8.59
N ASN A 266 22.10 -4.92 -8.44
CA ASN A 266 22.49 -6.34 -8.37
C ASN A 266 22.84 -6.68 -6.92
N ILE A 267 22.14 -7.65 -6.35
CA ILE A 267 22.40 -8.16 -4.99
C ILE A 267 23.32 -9.37 -5.09
N PRO A 268 24.56 -9.29 -4.60
CA PRO A 268 25.53 -10.39 -4.66
C PRO A 268 25.03 -11.65 -3.94
N SER A 269 25.54 -12.80 -4.37
CA SER A 269 25.22 -14.11 -3.77
C SER A 269 25.66 -14.25 -2.30
N SER A 270 26.62 -13.45 -1.86
CA SER A 270 27.10 -13.39 -0.47
C SER A 270 26.10 -12.73 0.50
N VAL A 271 25.17 -11.89 0.01
CA VAL A 271 24.22 -11.18 0.86
C VAL A 271 23.15 -12.13 1.37
N THR A 272 23.17 -12.42 2.67
CA THR A 272 22.21 -13.32 3.33
C THR A 272 21.10 -12.59 4.07
N THR A 273 21.27 -11.29 4.28
CA THR A 273 20.30 -10.47 5.04
C THR A 273 20.00 -9.17 4.32
N LEU A 274 18.71 -8.95 4.04
CA LEU A 274 18.16 -7.66 3.59
C LEU A 274 17.22 -7.11 4.66
N GLY A 275 17.45 -5.88 5.08
CA GLY A 275 16.58 -5.16 6.00
C GLY A 275 15.28 -4.73 5.32
N LEU A 276 14.21 -4.62 6.12
CA LEU A 276 12.95 -4.05 5.64
C LEU A 276 13.18 -2.64 5.08
N PHE A 277 12.47 -2.31 4.00
CA PHE A 277 12.55 -1.00 3.34
C PHE A 277 13.94 -0.62 2.81
N ALA A 278 14.85 -1.60 2.64
CA ALA A 278 16.24 -1.32 2.25
C ALA A 278 16.33 -0.42 1.02
N PHE A 279 15.42 -0.59 0.04
CA PHE A 279 15.32 0.21 -1.19
C PHE A 279 13.94 0.87 -1.35
N ASN A 280 13.26 1.17 -0.24
CA ASN A 280 11.93 1.78 -0.30
C ASN A 280 12.00 3.21 -0.86
N TYR A 281 10.94 3.65 -1.54
CA TYR A 281 10.88 4.95 -2.23
C TYR A 281 11.99 5.19 -3.27
N CYS A 282 12.61 4.11 -3.81
CA CYS A 282 13.48 4.20 -4.98
C CYS A 282 12.61 4.19 -6.25
N GLY A 283 11.94 5.31 -6.55
CA GLY A 283 10.94 5.37 -7.63
C GLY A 283 11.49 5.07 -9.04
N GLY A 284 12.80 5.24 -9.26
CA GLY A 284 13.49 4.87 -10.48
C GLY A 284 13.86 3.39 -10.59
N LEU A 285 13.81 2.63 -9.47
CA LEU A 285 14.27 1.24 -9.44
C LEU A 285 13.26 0.34 -10.18
N THR A 286 13.63 -0.05 -11.39
CA THR A 286 12.79 -0.88 -12.25
C THR A 286 13.30 -2.30 -12.43
N ARG A 287 14.60 -2.56 -12.14
CA ARG A 287 15.22 -3.87 -12.28
C ARG A 287 16.05 -4.22 -11.04
N VAL A 288 15.83 -5.42 -10.54
CA VAL A 288 16.57 -5.98 -9.41
C VAL A 288 17.10 -7.36 -9.80
N GLU A 289 18.39 -7.58 -9.63
CA GLU A 289 19.01 -8.90 -9.82
C GLU A 289 19.37 -9.48 -8.44
N ILE A 290 18.92 -10.72 -8.17
CA ILE A 290 19.12 -11.40 -6.89
C ILE A 290 19.73 -12.76 -7.16
N ASN A 291 21.03 -12.89 -6.87
CA ASN A 291 21.79 -14.14 -7.07
C ASN A 291 21.89 -14.96 -5.77
N ASN A 292 21.08 -14.68 -4.77
CA ASN A 292 21.17 -15.29 -3.46
C ASN A 292 19.96 -16.14 -3.10
N ASN A 293 20.23 -17.43 -2.84
CA ASN A 293 19.20 -18.38 -2.42
C ASN A 293 18.59 -18.01 -1.05
N ALA A 294 19.37 -17.54 -0.07
CA ALA A 294 18.87 -17.24 1.27
C ALA A 294 17.82 -16.10 1.31
N ILE A 295 17.85 -15.18 0.33
CA ILE A 295 16.88 -14.10 0.22
C ILE A 295 15.61 -14.58 -0.47
N VAL A 296 15.75 -15.18 -1.66
CA VAL A 296 14.61 -15.61 -2.48
C VAL A 296 13.90 -16.81 -1.87
N SER A 297 14.63 -17.74 -1.22
CA SER A 297 14.07 -18.95 -0.61
C SER A 297 13.49 -18.73 0.78
N LYS A 298 13.67 -17.55 1.36
CA LYS A 298 13.12 -17.21 2.68
C LYS A 298 11.60 -17.27 2.66
N ASP A 299 11.02 -17.94 3.64
CA ASP A 299 9.59 -17.90 3.89
C ASP A 299 9.24 -16.58 4.60
N TYR A 300 8.53 -15.72 3.92
CA TYR A 300 7.96 -14.52 4.48
C TYR A 300 6.65 -14.88 5.19
N ARG A 301 6.33 -14.17 6.28
CA ARG A 301 5.22 -14.56 7.18
C ARG A 301 3.86 -14.12 6.68
N SER A 302 3.84 -13.13 5.78
CA SER A 302 2.65 -12.53 5.21
C SER A 302 3.02 -11.76 3.95
N ASN A 303 2.02 -11.29 3.25
CA ASN A 303 2.21 -10.35 2.16
C ASN A 303 2.82 -8.99 2.58
N TYR A 304 2.97 -8.70 3.88
CA TYR A 304 3.53 -7.43 4.40
C TYR A 304 5.02 -7.46 4.74
N ASP A 305 5.75 -8.54 4.45
CA ASP A 305 7.20 -8.64 4.70
C ASP A 305 8.00 -9.24 3.54
N GLY A 306 7.37 -9.43 2.36
CA GLY A 306 7.97 -9.93 1.13
C GLY A 306 8.97 -8.98 0.48
N LEU A 307 9.47 -9.36 -0.69
CA LEU A 307 10.44 -8.53 -1.44
C LEU A 307 9.85 -7.19 -1.90
N SER A 308 8.54 -7.07 -2.06
CA SER A 308 7.82 -5.81 -2.30
C SER A 308 8.04 -4.76 -1.19
N TYR A 309 8.31 -5.21 0.03
CA TYR A 309 8.61 -4.33 1.18
C TYR A 309 10.11 -4.05 1.38
N VAL A 310 10.97 -4.86 0.78
CA VAL A 310 12.41 -4.63 0.76
C VAL A 310 12.77 -3.63 -0.33
N PHE A 311 12.20 -3.84 -1.52
CA PHE A 311 12.41 -3.01 -2.70
C PHE A 311 11.26 -2.03 -2.91
N SER A 312 11.49 -1.03 -3.77
CA SER A 312 10.41 -0.12 -4.18
C SER A 312 9.31 -0.87 -4.95
N PRO A 313 8.04 -0.51 -4.76
CA PRO A 313 6.99 -1.08 -5.60
C PRO A 313 7.14 -0.81 -7.10
N SER A 314 8.01 0.13 -7.52
CA SER A 314 8.29 0.46 -8.93
C SER A 314 9.04 -0.64 -9.70
N VAL A 315 9.53 -1.69 -9.03
CA VAL A 315 10.28 -2.79 -9.69
C VAL A 315 9.38 -3.53 -10.68
N LYS A 316 9.84 -3.59 -11.94
CA LYS A 316 9.14 -4.24 -13.05
C LYS A 316 9.72 -5.60 -13.43
N GLU A 317 10.98 -5.83 -13.08
CA GLU A 317 11.72 -7.03 -13.43
C GLU A 317 12.58 -7.49 -12.24
N TYR A 318 12.41 -8.75 -11.84
CA TYR A 318 13.35 -9.46 -11.00
C TYR A 318 14.09 -10.50 -11.82
N VAL A 319 15.42 -10.45 -11.80
CA VAL A 319 16.29 -11.47 -12.39
C VAL A 319 16.75 -12.37 -11.26
N ILE A 320 16.30 -13.63 -11.30
CA ILE A 320 16.64 -14.63 -10.30
C ILE A 320 17.86 -15.42 -10.79
N GLY A 321 18.93 -15.44 -10.00
CA GLY A 321 20.17 -16.13 -10.38
C GLY A 321 20.07 -17.65 -10.36
N GLU A 322 21.00 -18.30 -11.07
CA GLU A 322 21.04 -19.78 -11.20
C GLU A 322 21.37 -20.52 -9.89
N ASP A 323 21.89 -19.84 -8.87
CA ASP A 323 22.14 -20.43 -7.54
C ASP A 323 20.87 -20.55 -6.69
N VAL A 324 19.76 -19.95 -7.14
CA VAL A 324 18.48 -20.00 -6.43
C VAL A 324 17.78 -21.33 -6.74
N THR A 325 17.56 -22.15 -5.71
CA THR A 325 16.93 -23.47 -5.83
C THR A 325 15.47 -23.49 -5.34
N ARG A 326 15.06 -22.43 -4.60
CA ARG A 326 13.72 -22.30 -4.03
C ARG A 326 13.25 -20.85 -4.07
N ILE A 327 11.96 -20.65 -4.34
CA ILE A 327 11.27 -19.40 -4.11
C ILE A 327 10.41 -19.58 -2.84
N GLY A 328 10.59 -18.73 -1.83
CA GLY A 328 9.90 -18.84 -0.55
C GLY A 328 8.42 -18.45 -0.60
N ASN A 329 7.70 -18.77 0.48
CA ASN A 329 6.32 -18.31 0.65
C ASN A 329 6.26 -16.78 0.61
N TYR A 330 5.28 -16.21 -0.09
CA TYR A 330 5.06 -14.76 -0.24
C TYR A 330 6.26 -13.97 -0.80
N ALA A 331 7.28 -14.62 -1.38
CA ALA A 331 8.53 -13.94 -1.75
C ALA A 331 8.29 -12.74 -2.66
N PHE A 332 7.48 -12.88 -3.71
CA PHE A 332 7.13 -11.81 -4.66
C PHE A 332 5.68 -11.35 -4.51
N SER A 333 5.01 -11.68 -3.40
CA SER A 333 3.64 -11.21 -3.16
C SER A 333 3.56 -9.68 -3.16
N GLU A 334 2.46 -9.14 -3.72
CA GLU A 334 2.21 -7.69 -3.84
C GLU A 334 3.27 -6.91 -4.63
N CYS A 335 4.00 -7.58 -5.52
CA CYS A 335 4.84 -6.89 -6.49
C CYS A 335 3.96 -6.31 -7.62
N HIS A 336 3.15 -5.28 -7.29
CA HIS A 336 2.09 -4.73 -8.15
C HIS A 336 2.56 -4.22 -9.53
N TYR A 337 3.84 -3.87 -9.68
CA TYR A 337 4.40 -3.37 -10.95
C TYR A 337 5.27 -4.38 -11.69
N LEU A 338 5.45 -5.58 -11.13
CA LEU A 338 6.17 -6.67 -11.79
C LEU A 338 5.47 -7.05 -13.09
N THR A 339 6.17 -6.87 -14.21
CA THR A 339 5.61 -7.16 -15.55
C THR A 339 6.01 -8.51 -16.11
N SER A 340 7.20 -8.98 -15.73
CA SER A 340 7.72 -10.27 -16.21
C SER A 340 8.62 -10.93 -15.18
N ILE A 341 8.63 -12.27 -15.19
CA ILE A 341 9.55 -13.06 -14.39
C ILE A 341 9.94 -14.34 -15.12
N ILE A 342 11.21 -14.72 -14.99
CA ILE A 342 11.75 -15.98 -15.50
C ILE A 342 12.14 -16.83 -14.29
N ILE A 343 11.64 -18.05 -14.23
CA ILE A 343 11.97 -19.04 -13.19
C ILE A 343 13.16 -19.89 -13.70
N PRO A 344 14.32 -19.79 -13.06
CA PRO A 344 15.51 -20.54 -13.49
C PRO A 344 15.30 -22.06 -13.43
N LYS A 345 16.06 -22.79 -14.24
CA LYS A 345 16.07 -24.27 -14.23
C LYS A 345 16.50 -24.87 -12.89
N SER A 346 17.22 -24.12 -12.07
CA SER A 346 17.67 -24.49 -10.73
C SER A 346 16.55 -24.53 -9.69
N VAL A 347 15.46 -23.79 -9.89
CA VAL A 347 14.34 -23.70 -8.94
C VAL A 347 13.51 -24.97 -8.99
N THR A 348 13.51 -25.72 -7.90
CA THR A 348 12.76 -26.98 -7.76
C THR A 348 11.64 -26.93 -6.74
N ASP A 349 11.52 -25.85 -5.99
CA ASP A 349 10.44 -25.61 -5.03
C ASP A 349 9.98 -24.15 -5.07
N ILE A 350 8.65 -23.95 -5.11
CA ILE A 350 8.02 -22.63 -5.08
C ILE A 350 6.98 -22.65 -3.97
N GLY A 351 7.14 -21.74 -3.02
CA GLY A 351 6.31 -21.64 -1.82
C GLY A 351 4.89 -21.12 -2.09
N THR A 352 4.07 -21.21 -1.07
CA THR A 352 2.67 -20.77 -1.12
C THR A 352 2.58 -19.26 -1.35
N ASP A 353 1.62 -18.83 -2.16
CA ASP A 353 1.31 -17.41 -2.43
C ASP A 353 2.52 -16.57 -2.92
N ALA A 354 3.53 -17.25 -3.52
CA ALA A 354 4.79 -16.62 -3.92
C ALA A 354 4.61 -15.42 -4.86
N PHE A 355 3.60 -15.42 -5.73
CA PHE A 355 3.31 -14.38 -6.73
C PHE A 355 1.90 -13.78 -6.58
N GLN A 356 1.28 -13.92 -5.40
CA GLN A 356 -0.07 -13.40 -5.16
C GLN A 356 -0.10 -11.86 -5.33
N TYR A 357 -1.14 -11.33 -5.99
CA TYR A 357 -1.34 -9.89 -6.23
C TYR A 357 -0.20 -9.20 -7.00
N CYS A 358 0.41 -9.92 -7.96
CA CYS A 358 1.27 -9.31 -8.96
C CYS A 358 0.42 -8.75 -10.11
N ASP A 359 -0.28 -7.64 -9.86
CA ASP A 359 -1.38 -7.14 -10.70
C ASP A 359 -0.97 -6.79 -12.14
N ALA A 360 0.28 -6.37 -12.34
CA ALA A 360 0.81 -5.99 -13.66
C ALA A 360 1.49 -7.14 -14.41
N LEU A 361 1.51 -8.36 -13.84
CA LEU A 361 2.25 -9.48 -14.41
C LEU A 361 1.66 -9.93 -15.75
N GLN A 362 2.48 -9.86 -16.80
CA GLN A 362 2.12 -10.17 -18.19
C GLN A 362 2.81 -11.41 -18.73
N SER A 363 3.98 -11.73 -18.21
CA SER A 363 4.79 -12.85 -18.67
C SER A 363 5.40 -13.62 -17.52
N ILE A 364 5.15 -14.90 -17.50
CA ILE A 364 5.80 -15.87 -16.61
C ILE A 364 6.41 -16.97 -17.51
N GLN A 365 7.70 -17.19 -17.37
CA GLN A 365 8.38 -18.25 -18.09
C GLN A 365 9.18 -19.12 -17.12
N VAL A 366 9.27 -20.40 -17.42
CA VAL A 366 10.17 -21.35 -16.76
C VAL A 366 11.25 -21.70 -17.76
N GLU A 367 12.52 -21.60 -17.37
CA GLU A 367 13.65 -21.96 -18.24
C GLU A 367 13.58 -23.43 -18.68
N ASP A 368 13.93 -23.66 -19.92
CA ASP A 368 14.01 -24.99 -20.51
C ASP A 368 14.93 -25.90 -19.69
N GLY A 369 14.47 -27.14 -19.45
CA GLY A 369 15.22 -28.13 -18.67
C GLY A 369 15.00 -28.05 -17.16
N ASN A 370 14.09 -27.22 -16.66
CA ASN A 370 13.68 -27.28 -15.26
C ASN A 370 13.04 -28.66 -14.97
N PRO A 371 13.48 -29.39 -13.91
CA PRO A 371 13.05 -30.76 -13.67
C PRO A 371 11.65 -30.90 -13.07
N VAL A 372 11.05 -29.81 -12.57
CA VAL A 372 9.80 -29.82 -11.78
C VAL A 372 8.69 -29.01 -12.43
N TYR A 373 9.05 -27.89 -13.06
CA TYR A 373 8.13 -26.91 -13.61
C TYR A 373 8.34 -26.71 -15.11
N ASP A 374 7.30 -26.29 -15.79
CA ASP A 374 7.39 -25.86 -17.19
C ASP A 374 6.40 -24.72 -17.51
N SER A 375 6.62 -24.08 -18.66
CA SER A 375 5.72 -23.12 -19.30
C SER A 375 5.43 -23.56 -20.73
N ARG A 376 5.04 -24.83 -20.88
CA ARG A 376 4.78 -25.46 -22.20
C ARG A 376 3.87 -24.62 -23.08
N GLU A 377 4.09 -24.65 -24.39
CA GLU A 377 3.32 -23.93 -25.39
C GLU A 377 3.33 -22.40 -25.17
N ASP A 378 4.41 -21.89 -24.55
CA ASP A 378 4.54 -20.44 -24.21
C ASP A 378 3.33 -19.91 -23.45
N CYS A 379 2.78 -20.71 -22.55
CA CYS A 379 1.49 -20.47 -21.89
C CYS A 379 1.48 -19.30 -20.89
N ASN A 380 2.60 -18.65 -20.62
CA ASN A 380 2.74 -17.62 -19.60
C ASN A 380 2.21 -18.04 -18.23
N ALA A 381 2.60 -19.24 -17.77
CA ALA A 381 2.21 -19.78 -16.48
C ALA A 381 3.29 -20.72 -15.93
N ILE A 382 3.26 -20.99 -14.64
CA ILE A 382 4.08 -22.02 -14.01
C ILE A 382 3.21 -23.27 -13.85
N ILE A 383 3.60 -24.34 -14.52
CA ILE A 383 2.91 -25.64 -14.47
C ILE A 383 3.80 -26.61 -13.71
N LYS A 384 3.24 -27.33 -12.74
CA LYS A 384 3.91 -28.47 -12.11
C LYS A 384 3.76 -29.67 -13.02
N THR A 385 4.87 -30.09 -13.65
CA THR A 385 4.91 -31.09 -14.72
C THR A 385 4.32 -32.43 -14.31
N ALA A 386 4.71 -32.95 -13.13
CA ALA A 386 4.31 -34.27 -12.66
C ALA A 386 2.79 -34.43 -12.41
N SER A 387 2.10 -33.33 -12.03
CA SER A 387 0.66 -33.34 -11.71
C SER A 387 -0.20 -32.65 -12.77
N ASN A 388 0.39 -32.05 -13.80
CA ASN A 388 -0.30 -31.17 -14.74
C ASN A 388 -1.16 -30.12 -14.04
N THR A 389 -0.62 -29.51 -12.98
CA THR A 389 -1.30 -28.46 -12.22
C THR A 389 -0.73 -27.11 -12.60
N LEU A 390 -1.57 -26.19 -13.04
CA LEU A 390 -1.22 -24.78 -13.21
C LEU A 390 -1.16 -24.13 -11.83
N LEU A 391 0.04 -23.71 -11.42
CA LEU A 391 0.29 -23.14 -10.09
C LEU A 391 0.09 -21.63 -10.07
N TRP A 392 0.64 -20.91 -11.04
CA TRP A 392 0.50 -19.46 -11.19
C TRP A 392 0.36 -19.07 -12.66
N GLY A 393 -0.58 -18.21 -12.92
CA GLY A 393 -0.79 -17.56 -14.20
C GLY A 393 -0.64 -16.04 -14.10
N CYS A 394 -0.78 -15.38 -15.24
CA CYS A 394 -0.77 -13.92 -15.36
C CYS A 394 -1.84 -13.48 -16.35
N GLN A 395 -1.91 -12.17 -16.62
CA GLN A 395 -2.96 -11.62 -17.49
C GLN A 395 -2.92 -12.12 -18.96
N ASN A 396 -1.80 -12.63 -19.43
CA ASN A 396 -1.63 -13.17 -20.79
C ASN A 396 -1.57 -14.71 -20.83
N THR A 397 -1.96 -15.37 -19.75
CA THR A 397 -1.93 -16.86 -19.69
C THR A 397 -2.92 -17.48 -20.67
N THR A 398 -2.44 -18.48 -21.39
CA THR A 398 -3.28 -19.44 -22.11
C THR A 398 -3.15 -20.80 -21.42
N ILE A 399 -4.27 -21.43 -21.03
CA ILE A 399 -4.21 -22.72 -20.33
C ILE A 399 -4.05 -23.84 -21.36
N PRO A 400 -2.92 -24.59 -21.38
CA PRO A 400 -2.70 -25.67 -22.34
C PRO A 400 -3.69 -26.84 -22.14
N ASN A 401 -3.96 -27.53 -23.23
CA ASN A 401 -4.70 -28.80 -23.13
C ASN A 401 -3.90 -29.80 -22.27
N GLY A 402 -4.63 -30.61 -21.48
CA GLY A 402 -4.00 -31.61 -20.59
C GLY A 402 -3.70 -31.11 -19.19
N ILE A 403 -3.94 -29.83 -18.88
CA ILE A 403 -3.97 -29.36 -17.49
C ILE A 403 -5.17 -30.02 -16.80
N ILE A 404 -4.90 -30.59 -15.61
CA ILE A 404 -5.89 -31.32 -14.81
C ILE A 404 -6.46 -30.45 -13.69
N SER A 405 -5.63 -29.57 -13.12
CA SER A 405 -6.00 -28.72 -11.99
C SER A 405 -5.43 -27.32 -12.12
N ILE A 406 -6.18 -26.33 -11.64
CA ILE A 406 -5.74 -24.97 -11.38
C ILE A 406 -5.59 -24.85 -9.87
N ALA A 407 -4.43 -24.40 -9.40
CA ALA A 407 -4.13 -24.32 -7.97
C ALA A 407 -4.93 -23.20 -7.26
N ASN A 408 -4.94 -23.25 -5.92
CA ASN A 408 -5.46 -22.16 -5.12
C ASN A 408 -4.75 -20.86 -5.47
N LYS A 409 -5.51 -19.76 -5.63
CA LYS A 409 -5.00 -18.42 -5.93
C LYS A 409 -4.17 -18.29 -7.21
N ALA A 410 -4.25 -19.25 -8.14
CA ALA A 410 -3.41 -19.30 -9.33
C ALA A 410 -3.41 -18.02 -10.18
N PHE A 411 -4.51 -17.26 -10.18
CA PHE A 411 -4.68 -15.99 -10.87
C PHE A 411 -5.09 -14.86 -9.91
N ALA A 412 -4.96 -15.06 -8.59
CA ALA A 412 -5.41 -14.06 -7.63
C ALA A 412 -4.71 -12.72 -7.83
N GLY A 413 -5.48 -11.65 -8.02
CA GLY A 413 -4.98 -10.30 -8.30
C GLY A 413 -4.57 -10.05 -9.75
N CYS A 414 -4.79 -10.98 -10.69
CA CYS A 414 -4.55 -10.72 -12.12
C CYS A 414 -5.55 -9.71 -12.67
N SER A 415 -5.47 -8.47 -12.20
CA SER A 415 -6.44 -7.40 -12.47
C SER A 415 -6.58 -7.04 -13.96
N GLY A 416 -5.55 -7.31 -14.77
CA GLY A 416 -5.56 -7.10 -16.21
C GLY A 416 -6.09 -8.28 -17.04
N LEU A 417 -6.42 -9.42 -16.43
CA LEU A 417 -6.98 -10.59 -17.12
C LEU A 417 -8.41 -10.27 -17.59
N THR A 418 -8.60 -10.15 -18.90
CA THR A 418 -9.93 -9.78 -19.48
C THR A 418 -10.78 -10.97 -19.84
N SER A 419 -10.17 -12.07 -20.25
CA SER A 419 -10.83 -13.34 -20.59
C SER A 419 -9.86 -14.50 -20.48
N ILE A 420 -10.36 -15.69 -20.15
CA ILE A 420 -9.59 -16.92 -20.15
C ILE A 420 -10.48 -18.10 -20.50
N SER A 421 -9.94 -19.06 -21.25
CA SER A 421 -10.62 -20.31 -21.58
C SER A 421 -10.02 -21.42 -20.78
N ILE A 422 -10.83 -22.12 -20.01
CA ILE A 422 -10.42 -23.28 -19.23
C ILE A 422 -10.73 -24.54 -20.04
N PRO A 423 -9.73 -25.36 -20.42
CA PRO A 423 -9.96 -26.56 -21.22
C PRO A 423 -10.74 -27.63 -20.43
N ASN A 424 -11.48 -28.48 -21.15
CA ASN A 424 -12.27 -29.56 -20.54
C ASN A 424 -11.45 -30.65 -19.83
N SER A 425 -10.13 -30.64 -19.94
CA SER A 425 -9.26 -31.51 -19.14
C SER A 425 -9.21 -31.09 -17.66
N VAL A 426 -9.53 -29.81 -17.33
CA VAL A 426 -9.53 -29.31 -15.96
C VAL A 426 -10.74 -29.83 -15.21
N SER A 427 -10.49 -30.57 -14.14
CA SER A 427 -11.52 -31.15 -13.26
C SER A 427 -11.54 -30.52 -11.85
N ASN A 428 -10.54 -29.69 -11.53
CA ASN A 428 -10.44 -28.99 -10.24
C ASN A 428 -9.94 -27.57 -10.42
N ILE A 429 -10.63 -26.62 -9.78
CA ILE A 429 -10.24 -25.20 -9.66
C ILE A 429 -10.13 -24.93 -8.16
N GLY A 430 -8.96 -24.52 -7.73
CA GLY A 430 -8.66 -24.27 -6.33
C GLY A 430 -9.34 -23.01 -5.78
N ASP A 431 -9.36 -22.92 -4.46
CA ASP A 431 -9.96 -21.78 -3.76
C ASP A 431 -9.30 -20.45 -4.16
N ASN A 432 -10.11 -19.41 -4.33
CA ASN A 432 -9.67 -18.06 -4.73
C ASN A 432 -8.88 -18.02 -6.06
N ALA A 433 -9.03 -19.04 -6.92
CA ALA A 433 -8.19 -19.18 -8.11
C ALA A 433 -8.21 -17.94 -9.02
N PHE A 434 -9.32 -17.24 -9.14
CA PHE A 434 -9.51 -16.01 -9.91
C PHE A 434 -9.92 -14.82 -9.03
N GLU A 435 -9.62 -14.86 -7.73
CA GLU A 435 -9.93 -13.78 -6.81
C GLU A 435 -9.35 -12.44 -7.33
N SER A 436 -10.17 -11.39 -7.32
CA SER A 436 -9.76 -10.03 -7.73
C SER A 436 -9.21 -9.92 -9.16
N CYS A 437 -9.66 -10.80 -10.07
CA CYS A 437 -9.48 -10.61 -11.52
C CYS A 437 -10.45 -9.53 -12.00
N LYS A 438 -10.19 -8.28 -11.65
CA LYS A 438 -11.14 -7.16 -11.78
C LYS A 438 -11.62 -6.89 -13.19
N SER A 439 -10.78 -7.13 -14.21
CA SER A 439 -11.11 -6.91 -15.62
C SER A 439 -11.73 -8.13 -16.31
N LEU A 440 -11.89 -9.25 -15.62
CA LEU A 440 -12.45 -10.47 -16.20
C LEU A 440 -13.93 -10.28 -16.52
N THR A 441 -14.26 -10.18 -17.81
CA THR A 441 -15.65 -9.96 -18.28
C THR A 441 -16.43 -11.25 -18.47
N SER A 442 -15.73 -12.32 -18.83
CA SER A 442 -16.34 -13.64 -19.06
C SER A 442 -15.33 -14.77 -18.86
N ILE A 443 -15.83 -15.93 -18.49
CA ILE A 443 -15.06 -17.16 -18.34
C ILE A 443 -15.88 -18.36 -18.79
N THR A 444 -15.21 -19.32 -19.42
CA THR A 444 -15.84 -20.62 -19.75
C THR A 444 -15.46 -21.63 -18.69
N ILE A 445 -16.45 -22.13 -17.96
CA ILE A 445 -16.26 -23.17 -16.94
C ILE A 445 -16.35 -24.54 -17.62
N PRO A 446 -15.37 -25.47 -17.41
CA PRO A 446 -15.35 -26.76 -18.08
C PRO A 446 -16.47 -27.69 -17.61
N ASP A 447 -16.99 -28.52 -18.54
CA ASP A 447 -18.10 -29.44 -18.29
C ASP A 447 -17.77 -30.57 -17.28
N ASN A 448 -16.52 -30.75 -16.90
CA ASN A 448 -16.07 -31.76 -15.94
C ASN A 448 -16.04 -31.25 -14.49
N LEU A 449 -16.19 -29.94 -14.27
CA LEU A 449 -16.12 -29.36 -12.93
C LEU A 449 -17.36 -29.75 -12.10
N GLN A 450 -17.13 -30.30 -10.90
CA GLN A 450 -18.21 -30.72 -9.99
C GLN A 450 -18.59 -29.64 -8.98
N ALA A 451 -17.69 -28.74 -8.66
CA ALA A 451 -17.94 -27.65 -7.72
C ALA A 451 -17.14 -26.39 -8.10
N ILE A 452 -17.72 -25.23 -7.82
CA ILE A 452 -17.02 -23.94 -7.76
C ILE A 452 -16.69 -23.72 -6.30
N GLY A 453 -15.38 -23.72 -5.94
CA GLY A 453 -14.89 -23.68 -4.56
C GLY A 453 -15.05 -22.31 -3.88
N TYR A 454 -14.42 -22.18 -2.71
CA TYR A 454 -14.41 -20.95 -1.92
C TYR A 454 -13.79 -19.80 -2.71
N GLY A 455 -14.50 -18.68 -2.84
CA GLY A 455 -13.99 -17.42 -3.39
C GLY A 455 -13.45 -17.47 -4.83
N VAL A 456 -13.75 -18.53 -5.62
CA VAL A 456 -13.11 -18.76 -6.93
C VAL A 456 -13.15 -17.52 -7.82
N PHE A 457 -14.24 -16.77 -7.85
CA PHE A 457 -14.43 -15.56 -8.65
C PHE A 457 -14.71 -14.33 -7.77
N MET A 458 -14.34 -14.36 -6.50
CA MET A 458 -14.55 -13.24 -5.59
C MET A 458 -13.86 -11.97 -6.11
N GLY A 459 -14.58 -10.85 -6.21
CA GLY A 459 -14.02 -9.58 -6.67
C GLY A 459 -13.73 -9.50 -8.18
N CYS A 460 -14.33 -10.39 -9.02
CA CYS A 460 -14.34 -10.24 -10.47
C CYS A 460 -15.32 -9.13 -10.87
N GLU A 461 -14.92 -7.88 -10.62
CA GLU A 461 -15.80 -6.70 -10.65
C GLU A 461 -16.45 -6.45 -12.01
N SER A 462 -15.78 -6.82 -13.12
CA SER A 462 -16.25 -6.62 -14.50
C SER A 462 -17.00 -7.82 -15.09
N MET A 463 -17.18 -8.93 -14.34
CA MET A 463 -17.83 -10.13 -14.85
C MET A 463 -19.33 -9.86 -15.11
N GLU A 464 -19.72 -9.78 -16.38
CA GLU A 464 -21.08 -9.46 -16.78
C GLU A 464 -22.01 -10.69 -16.77
N SER A 465 -21.46 -11.86 -17.11
CA SER A 465 -22.20 -13.13 -17.14
C SER A 465 -21.25 -14.31 -16.99
N VAL A 466 -21.78 -15.42 -16.49
CA VAL A 466 -21.09 -16.71 -16.42
C VAL A 466 -22.05 -17.85 -16.73
N SER A 467 -21.58 -18.82 -17.53
CA SER A 467 -22.30 -20.05 -17.80
C SER A 467 -21.80 -21.16 -16.92
N ILE A 468 -22.61 -21.63 -15.99
CA ILE A 468 -22.28 -22.74 -15.08
C ILE A 468 -22.80 -24.03 -15.68
N PRO A 469 -21.91 -25.02 -15.96
CA PRO A 469 -22.33 -26.29 -16.60
C PRO A 469 -23.15 -27.17 -15.64
N ASN A 470 -23.97 -28.07 -16.21
CA ASN A 470 -24.81 -28.98 -15.43
C ASN A 470 -24.04 -30.02 -14.59
N SER A 471 -22.74 -30.13 -14.76
CA SER A 471 -21.87 -30.95 -13.91
C SER A 471 -21.72 -30.38 -12.49
N VAL A 472 -21.85 -29.06 -12.32
CA VAL A 472 -21.68 -28.39 -11.04
C VAL A 472 -22.85 -28.69 -10.11
N ILE A 473 -22.53 -29.25 -8.95
CA ILE A 473 -23.50 -29.60 -7.90
C ILE A 473 -23.40 -28.70 -6.67
N ALA A 474 -22.31 -27.93 -6.52
CA ALA A 474 -22.09 -27.00 -5.41
C ALA A 474 -21.41 -25.71 -5.86
N ILE A 475 -21.89 -24.59 -5.32
CA ILE A 475 -21.24 -23.27 -5.36
C ILE A 475 -20.84 -22.95 -3.94
N GLY A 476 -19.54 -22.74 -3.71
CA GLY A 476 -18.94 -22.52 -2.39
C GLY A 476 -19.16 -21.13 -1.84
N ASP A 477 -18.69 -20.94 -0.62
CA ASP A 477 -18.77 -19.64 0.06
C ASP A 477 -17.99 -18.58 -0.71
N TYR A 478 -18.56 -17.36 -0.81
CA TYR A 478 -17.96 -16.20 -1.51
C TYR A 478 -17.68 -16.43 -3.00
N ALA A 479 -18.11 -17.52 -3.64
CA ALA A 479 -17.67 -17.93 -4.97
C ALA A 479 -17.81 -16.82 -6.04
N PHE A 480 -18.83 -15.97 -5.98
CA PHE A 480 -19.08 -14.83 -6.85
C PHE A 480 -19.28 -13.53 -6.07
N ALA A 481 -18.81 -13.46 -4.82
CA ALA A 481 -18.97 -12.25 -4.02
C ALA A 481 -18.28 -11.06 -4.70
N SER A 482 -18.91 -9.88 -4.65
CA SER A 482 -18.40 -8.63 -5.27
C SER A 482 -18.17 -8.70 -6.79
N CYS A 483 -18.91 -9.57 -7.50
CA CYS A 483 -19.02 -9.51 -8.96
C CYS A 483 -20.01 -8.40 -9.34
N TYR A 484 -19.58 -7.13 -9.24
CA TYR A 484 -20.47 -5.97 -9.34
C TYR A 484 -21.22 -5.85 -10.65
N ALA A 485 -20.60 -6.25 -11.78
CA ALA A 485 -21.21 -6.19 -13.11
C ALA A 485 -22.09 -7.39 -13.44
N LEU A 486 -22.12 -8.45 -12.61
CA LEU A 486 -22.89 -9.66 -12.89
C LEU A 486 -24.39 -9.35 -12.91
N SER A 487 -24.95 -9.25 -14.14
CA SER A 487 -26.33 -8.83 -14.36
C SER A 487 -27.31 -9.98 -14.39
N SER A 488 -26.85 -11.18 -14.74
CA SER A 488 -27.65 -12.40 -14.83
C SER A 488 -26.82 -13.65 -14.56
N ILE A 489 -27.45 -14.66 -13.99
CA ILE A 489 -26.87 -15.98 -13.79
C ILE A 489 -27.90 -17.07 -14.00
N THR A 490 -27.48 -18.15 -14.65
CA THR A 490 -28.25 -19.38 -14.77
C THR A 490 -27.66 -20.45 -13.89
N LEU A 491 -28.42 -20.87 -12.89
CA LEU A 491 -27.99 -21.94 -11.97
C LEU A 491 -28.32 -23.31 -12.58
N PRO A 492 -27.39 -24.29 -12.50
CA PRO A 492 -27.59 -25.59 -13.15
C PRO A 492 -28.64 -26.45 -12.41
N ASN A 493 -29.36 -27.25 -13.16
CA ASN A 493 -30.48 -28.08 -12.65
C ASN A 493 -30.05 -29.18 -11.66
N ARG A 494 -28.74 -29.44 -11.49
CA ARG A 494 -28.19 -30.39 -10.52
C ARG A 494 -27.61 -29.72 -9.30
N LEU A 495 -27.66 -28.40 -9.20
CA LEU A 495 -27.13 -27.65 -8.08
C LEU A 495 -27.86 -28.01 -6.79
N THR A 496 -27.14 -28.40 -5.75
CA THR A 496 -27.69 -28.78 -4.43
C THR A 496 -27.32 -27.79 -3.33
N ILE A 497 -26.17 -27.12 -3.47
CA ILE A 497 -25.62 -26.23 -2.42
C ILE A 497 -25.26 -24.87 -3.03
N ILE A 498 -25.71 -23.81 -2.39
CA ILE A 498 -25.24 -22.43 -2.56
C ILE A 498 -24.65 -22.02 -1.20
N GLY A 499 -23.37 -21.67 -1.16
CA GLY A 499 -22.62 -21.36 0.06
C GLY A 499 -22.94 -19.99 0.67
N ASP A 500 -22.31 -19.74 1.81
CA ASP A 500 -22.41 -18.45 2.51
C ASP A 500 -21.83 -17.33 1.63
N TYR A 501 -22.52 -16.19 1.54
CA TYR A 501 -22.08 -15.04 0.74
C TYR A 501 -21.82 -15.35 -0.75
N ALA A 502 -22.30 -16.44 -1.32
CA ALA A 502 -21.93 -16.91 -2.66
C ALA A 502 -22.11 -15.84 -3.76
N PHE A 503 -23.14 -14.99 -3.68
CA PHE A 503 -23.43 -13.88 -4.60
C PHE A 503 -23.52 -12.53 -3.85
N PHE A 504 -22.87 -12.42 -2.71
CA PHE A 504 -22.87 -11.19 -1.92
C PHE A 504 -22.36 -10.00 -2.74
N SER A 505 -23.09 -8.89 -2.71
CA SER A 505 -22.73 -7.67 -3.45
C SER A 505 -22.66 -7.83 -4.98
N CYS A 506 -23.43 -8.74 -5.58
CA CYS A 506 -23.66 -8.74 -7.03
C CYS A 506 -24.62 -7.60 -7.39
N GLN A 507 -24.12 -6.37 -7.42
CA GLN A 507 -24.92 -5.16 -7.43
C GLN A 507 -25.75 -4.96 -8.72
N SER A 508 -25.35 -5.59 -9.82
CA SER A 508 -26.08 -5.54 -11.10
C SER A 508 -27.06 -6.70 -11.31
N LEU A 509 -27.08 -7.68 -10.39
CA LEU A 509 -27.92 -8.87 -10.54
C LEU A 509 -29.40 -8.48 -10.40
N THR A 510 -30.14 -8.67 -11.51
CA THR A 510 -31.57 -8.25 -11.57
C THR A 510 -32.55 -9.35 -11.21
N SER A 511 -32.18 -10.61 -11.47
CA SER A 511 -33.05 -11.76 -11.19
C SER A 511 -32.28 -13.05 -11.00
N VAL A 512 -32.84 -13.96 -10.22
CA VAL A 512 -32.30 -15.32 -10.04
C VAL A 512 -33.43 -16.33 -9.91
N ILE A 513 -33.23 -17.52 -10.50
CA ILE A 513 -34.13 -18.66 -10.34
C ILE A 513 -33.37 -19.76 -9.59
N ILE A 514 -33.88 -20.16 -8.44
CA ILE A 514 -33.30 -21.23 -7.61
C ILE A 514 -33.85 -22.57 -8.11
N PRO A 515 -33.00 -23.50 -8.60
CA PRO A 515 -33.46 -24.81 -9.09
C PRO A 515 -34.13 -25.64 -8.00
N LYS A 516 -35.03 -26.52 -8.41
CA LYS A 516 -35.72 -27.45 -7.50
C LYS A 516 -34.77 -28.43 -6.79
N SER A 517 -33.55 -28.61 -7.31
CA SER A 517 -32.50 -29.49 -6.74
C SER A 517 -31.80 -28.88 -5.54
N VAL A 518 -31.87 -27.56 -5.32
CA VAL A 518 -31.19 -26.87 -4.24
C VAL A 518 -31.74 -27.27 -2.89
N GLN A 519 -30.86 -27.75 -2.01
CA GLN A 519 -31.18 -28.26 -0.67
C GLN A 519 -30.62 -27.33 0.42
N SER A 520 -29.60 -26.53 0.10
CA SER A 520 -28.98 -25.60 1.07
C SER A 520 -28.65 -24.28 0.40
N ILE A 521 -29.06 -23.18 1.06
CA ILE A 521 -28.66 -21.80 0.73
C ILE A 521 -28.02 -21.22 1.98
N GLY A 522 -26.79 -20.80 1.84
CA GLY A 522 -25.97 -20.24 2.92
C GLY A 522 -26.41 -18.84 3.35
N LYS A 523 -25.86 -18.43 4.49
CA LYS A 523 -26.14 -17.10 5.06
C LYS A 523 -25.71 -16.00 4.09
N ARG A 524 -26.57 -14.98 3.94
CA ARG A 524 -26.25 -13.80 3.12
C ARG A 524 -25.89 -14.11 1.67
N ALA A 525 -26.31 -15.25 1.12
CA ALA A 525 -25.95 -15.69 -0.22
C ALA A 525 -26.26 -14.65 -1.31
N PHE A 526 -27.34 -13.87 -1.19
CA PHE A 526 -27.77 -12.84 -2.14
C PHE A 526 -27.86 -11.43 -1.54
N ASN A 527 -27.26 -11.22 -0.38
CA ASN A 527 -27.33 -9.92 0.28
C ASN A 527 -26.56 -8.84 -0.50
N ASN A 528 -27.01 -7.60 -0.37
CA ASN A 528 -26.45 -6.44 -1.07
C ASN A 528 -26.47 -6.58 -2.61
N CYS A 529 -27.33 -7.44 -3.16
CA CYS A 529 -27.68 -7.46 -4.59
C CYS A 529 -28.67 -6.31 -4.83
N SER A 530 -28.14 -5.09 -4.88
CA SER A 530 -28.88 -3.84 -4.67
C SER A 530 -30.02 -3.57 -5.65
N VAL A 531 -29.95 -4.13 -6.87
CA VAL A 531 -31.00 -4.00 -7.90
C VAL A 531 -31.80 -5.29 -8.14
N LEU A 532 -31.64 -6.30 -7.28
CA LEU A 532 -32.38 -7.56 -7.40
C LEU A 532 -33.87 -7.30 -7.29
N ALA A 533 -34.57 -7.57 -8.39
CA ALA A 533 -35.99 -7.28 -8.54
C ALA A 533 -36.86 -8.54 -8.57
N ALA A 534 -36.28 -9.68 -8.92
CA ALA A 534 -36.99 -10.95 -8.98
C ALA A 534 -36.13 -12.09 -8.45
N ILE A 535 -36.67 -12.82 -7.49
CA ILE A 535 -36.11 -14.06 -6.99
C ILE A 535 -37.19 -15.12 -6.92
N LYS A 536 -36.95 -16.27 -7.53
CA LYS A 536 -37.94 -17.33 -7.64
C LYS A 536 -37.31 -18.68 -7.36
N VAL A 537 -38.03 -19.52 -6.63
CA VAL A 537 -37.73 -20.95 -6.45
C VAL A 537 -38.55 -21.76 -7.43
N GLU A 538 -37.95 -22.70 -8.17
CA GLU A 538 -38.65 -23.61 -9.06
C GLU A 538 -39.65 -24.45 -8.29
N ASN A 539 -40.83 -24.65 -8.90
CA ASN A 539 -41.86 -25.47 -8.32
C ASN A 539 -41.40 -26.91 -8.05
N GLY A 540 -41.70 -27.41 -6.86
CA GLY A 540 -41.33 -28.76 -6.44
C GLY A 540 -39.98 -28.86 -5.73
N ASN A 541 -39.37 -27.74 -5.37
CA ASN A 541 -38.26 -27.76 -4.45
C ASN A 541 -38.78 -28.21 -3.05
N PRO A 542 -38.13 -29.19 -2.38
CA PRO A 542 -38.64 -29.72 -1.12
C PRO A 542 -38.32 -28.85 0.11
N VAL A 543 -37.40 -27.91 -0.01
CA VAL A 543 -36.86 -27.14 1.11
C VAL A 543 -37.28 -25.68 1.08
N TYR A 544 -37.38 -25.12 -0.10
CA TYR A 544 -37.66 -23.70 -0.33
C TYR A 544 -38.84 -23.48 -1.27
N ASP A 545 -39.55 -22.38 -1.11
CA ASP A 545 -40.54 -21.94 -2.07
C ASP A 545 -40.55 -20.41 -2.29
N SER A 546 -41.29 -19.99 -3.31
CA SER A 546 -41.67 -18.60 -3.59
C SER A 546 -43.18 -18.54 -3.79
N ARG A 547 -43.93 -19.00 -2.79
CA ARG A 547 -45.41 -19.07 -2.85
C ARG A 547 -46.01 -17.73 -3.25
N GLU A 548 -47.11 -17.77 -3.99
CA GLU A 548 -47.82 -16.59 -4.47
C GLU A 548 -46.95 -15.67 -5.37
N ASP A 549 -45.89 -16.20 -6.02
CA ASP A 549 -44.89 -15.42 -6.79
C ASP A 549 -44.35 -14.21 -6.00
N CYS A 550 -44.03 -14.39 -4.72
CA CYS A 550 -43.73 -13.35 -3.76
C CYS A 550 -42.37 -12.64 -3.97
N ASN A 551 -41.56 -13.06 -4.91
CA ASN A 551 -40.20 -12.58 -5.13
C ASN A 551 -39.32 -12.71 -3.85
N ALA A 552 -39.39 -13.87 -3.19
CA ALA A 552 -38.61 -14.17 -2.01
C ALA A 552 -38.24 -15.66 -1.94
N ILE A 553 -37.29 -16.02 -1.16
CA ILE A 553 -36.99 -17.41 -0.77
C ILE A 553 -37.52 -17.62 0.64
N ILE A 554 -38.45 -18.55 0.76
CA ILE A 554 -39.09 -18.94 2.01
C ILE A 554 -38.68 -20.37 2.32
N TYR A 555 -38.23 -20.62 3.58
CA TYR A 555 -37.97 -21.97 4.07
C TYR A 555 -39.27 -22.66 4.45
N THR A 556 -39.50 -23.83 3.87
CA THR A 556 -40.82 -24.49 3.99
C THR A 556 -41.09 -25.11 5.36
N THR A 557 -40.04 -25.38 6.15
CA THR A 557 -40.20 -26.09 7.44
C THR A 557 -40.74 -25.20 8.55
N ASP A 558 -40.28 -23.94 8.62
CA ASP A 558 -40.63 -22.97 9.67
C ASP A 558 -41.24 -21.68 9.10
N ASN A 559 -41.55 -21.68 7.80
CA ASN A 559 -42.08 -20.52 7.12
C ASN A 559 -41.28 -19.22 7.26
N ALA A 560 -39.95 -19.34 7.47
CA ALA A 560 -39.08 -18.19 7.53
C ALA A 560 -38.76 -17.61 6.16
N LEU A 561 -38.91 -16.30 5.98
CA LEU A 561 -38.46 -15.59 4.79
C LEU A 561 -36.95 -15.35 4.91
N LEU A 562 -36.14 -16.05 4.10
CA LEU A 562 -34.69 -16.01 4.18
C LEU A 562 -34.05 -14.92 3.32
N VAL A 563 -34.60 -14.68 2.12
CA VAL A 563 -34.09 -13.69 1.18
C VAL A 563 -35.27 -12.99 0.51
N GLY A 564 -35.31 -11.68 0.62
CA GLY A 564 -36.20 -10.80 -0.11
C GLY A 564 -35.47 -9.95 -1.13
N CYS A 565 -36.21 -9.24 -1.96
CA CYS A 565 -35.70 -8.28 -2.94
C CYS A 565 -36.60 -7.04 -3.00
N GLN A 566 -36.24 -6.07 -3.84
CA GLN A 566 -37.00 -4.80 -3.91
C GLN A 566 -38.50 -4.94 -4.27
N ASN A 567 -38.89 -6.00 -4.97
CA ASN A 567 -40.29 -6.24 -5.37
C ASN A 567 -40.95 -7.33 -4.54
N THR A 568 -40.39 -7.73 -3.40
CA THR A 568 -40.99 -8.74 -2.53
C THR A 568 -42.34 -8.25 -1.99
N VAL A 569 -43.32 -9.09 -2.12
CA VAL A 569 -44.61 -8.99 -1.40
C VAL A 569 -44.65 -10.16 -0.44
N ILE A 570 -44.52 -9.91 0.86
CA ILE A 570 -44.49 -10.98 1.85
C ILE A 570 -45.85 -11.68 1.86
N PRO A 571 -45.92 -13.01 1.55
CA PRO A 571 -47.18 -13.71 1.46
C PRO A 571 -47.72 -14.07 2.84
N ASN A 572 -49.01 -14.30 2.94
CA ASN A 572 -49.62 -14.86 4.15
C ASN A 572 -49.01 -16.23 4.48
N GLY A 573 -48.90 -16.52 5.79
CA GLY A 573 -48.30 -17.76 6.27
C GLY A 573 -46.79 -17.75 6.38
N VAL A 574 -46.12 -16.59 6.20
CA VAL A 574 -44.77 -16.35 6.68
C VAL A 574 -44.82 -16.11 8.20
N GLU A 575 -44.01 -16.82 8.96
CA GLU A 575 -43.98 -16.76 10.44
C GLU A 575 -42.83 -15.91 10.99
N SER A 576 -41.75 -15.75 10.19
CA SER A 576 -40.62 -14.89 10.57
C SER A 576 -39.94 -14.27 9.37
N ILE A 577 -39.34 -13.09 9.57
CA ILE A 577 -38.38 -12.47 8.64
C ILE A 577 -36.97 -12.84 9.14
N GLY A 578 -36.19 -13.48 8.29
CA GLY A 578 -34.88 -14.03 8.67
C GLY A 578 -33.80 -12.97 8.83
N TYR A 579 -32.66 -13.41 9.35
CA TYR A 579 -31.43 -12.64 9.50
C TYR A 579 -30.98 -12.02 8.18
N CYS A 580 -30.82 -10.68 8.16
CA CYS A 580 -30.40 -9.94 6.97
C CYS A 580 -31.26 -10.14 5.72
N ALA A 581 -32.52 -10.54 5.82
CA ALA A 581 -33.34 -10.99 4.68
C ALA A 581 -33.45 -10.00 3.52
N PHE A 582 -33.41 -8.68 3.77
CA PHE A 582 -33.51 -7.62 2.77
C PHE A 582 -32.26 -6.71 2.72
N TRP A 583 -31.16 -7.12 3.35
CA TRP A 583 -29.96 -6.28 3.45
C TRP A 583 -29.53 -5.73 2.08
N GLY A 584 -29.41 -4.38 1.99
CA GLY A 584 -28.91 -3.68 0.81
C GLY A 584 -29.90 -3.60 -0.35
N SER A 585 -31.19 -3.77 -0.12
CA SER A 585 -32.25 -3.66 -1.16
C SER A 585 -32.50 -2.20 -1.49
N LEU A 586 -31.77 -1.63 -2.49
CA LEU A 586 -31.88 -0.19 -2.84
C LEU A 586 -33.27 0.22 -3.36
N GLY A 587 -33.98 -0.67 -4.02
CA GLY A 587 -35.31 -0.35 -4.61
C GLY A 587 -36.45 -0.49 -3.63
N LEU A 588 -36.23 -0.97 -2.40
CA LEU A 588 -37.28 -1.15 -1.39
C LEU A 588 -37.64 0.20 -0.78
N THR A 589 -38.84 0.71 -1.07
CA THR A 589 -39.31 2.02 -0.56
C THR A 589 -40.30 1.91 0.59
N SER A 590 -41.04 0.80 0.63
CA SER A 590 -41.98 0.49 1.70
C SER A 590 -42.17 -1.02 1.81
N ILE A 591 -42.49 -1.50 3.01
CA ILE A 591 -42.79 -2.89 3.25
C ILE A 591 -44.00 -3.04 4.17
N ILE A 592 -44.89 -3.98 3.83
CA ILE A 592 -45.99 -4.39 4.68
C ILE A 592 -45.75 -5.82 5.11
N ILE A 593 -45.62 -6.02 6.40
CA ILE A 593 -45.46 -7.33 7.02
C ILE A 593 -46.86 -7.88 7.33
N PRO A 594 -47.23 -9.07 6.83
CA PRO A 594 -48.58 -9.60 7.02
C PRO A 594 -48.81 -10.16 8.43
N ASP A 595 -50.09 -10.29 8.80
CA ASP A 595 -50.46 -10.97 10.03
C ASP A 595 -49.96 -12.43 10.03
N GLY A 596 -49.51 -12.88 11.22
CA GLY A 596 -48.91 -14.21 11.42
C GLY A 596 -47.39 -14.18 11.55
N VAL A 597 -46.73 -13.11 11.08
CA VAL A 597 -45.29 -12.91 11.35
C VAL A 597 -45.13 -12.59 12.81
N THR A 598 -44.27 -13.35 13.51
CA THR A 598 -44.06 -13.25 14.98
C THR A 598 -42.71 -12.58 15.34
N SER A 599 -41.74 -12.64 14.43
CA SER A 599 -40.40 -12.06 14.63
C SER A 599 -39.78 -11.46 13.39
N ILE A 600 -38.95 -10.43 13.62
CA ILE A 600 -38.10 -9.79 12.62
C ILE A 600 -36.66 -9.97 13.09
N GLY A 601 -35.85 -10.64 12.28
CA GLY A 601 -34.47 -11.01 12.59
C GLY A 601 -33.49 -9.84 12.60
N GLU A 602 -32.33 -10.08 13.16
CA GLU A 602 -31.23 -9.13 13.23
C GLU A 602 -30.85 -8.62 11.82
N CYS A 603 -30.69 -7.29 11.69
CA CYS A 603 -30.33 -6.64 10.44
C CYS A 603 -31.27 -6.96 9.25
N ALA A 604 -32.50 -7.38 9.48
CA ALA A 604 -33.42 -7.87 8.44
C ALA A 604 -33.56 -6.91 7.26
N PHE A 605 -33.61 -5.61 7.48
CA PHE A 605 -33.70 -4.55 6.46
C PHE A 605 -32.46 -3.62 6.46
N TYR A 606 -31.35 -4.05 7.04
CA TYR A 606 -30.13 -3.25 7.18
C TYR A 606 -29.71 -2.60 5.83
N ASN A 607 -29.46 -1.29 5.84
CA ASN A 607 -29.00 -0.53 4.69
C ASN A 607 -29.93 -0.62 3.47
N CYS A 608 -31.24 -0.39 3.67
CA CYS A 608 -32.21 -0.15 2.61
C CYS A 608 -32.45 1.37 2.48
N PRO A 609 -31.61 2.11 1.75
CA PRO A 609 -31.51 3.58 1.85
C PRO A 609 -32.72 4.34 1.30
N ASN A 610 -33.68 3.64 0.71
CA ASN A 610 -34.92 4.23 0.23
C ASN A 610 -36.16 3.76 1.02
N LEU A 611 -35.99 2.91 2.05
CA LEU A 611 -37.07 2.42 2.88
C LEU A 611 -37.56 3.53 3.83
N THR A 612 -38.73 4.09 3.51
CA THR A 612 -39.30 5.22 4.28
C THR A 612 -40.51 4.85 5.09
N THR A 613 -41.20 3.74 4.74
CA THR A 613 -42.44 3.33 5.38
C THR A 613 -42.45 1.85 5.69
N VAL A 614 -42.69 1.49 6.94
CA VAL A 614 -42.76 0.10 7.40
C VAL A 614 -44.08 -0.12 8.13
N VAL A 615 -44.79 -1.21 7.82
CA VAL A 615 -46.05 -1.59 8.50
C VAL A 615 -45.82 -2.96 9.14
N ILE A 616 -45.97 -3.03 10.46
CA ILE A 616 -45.74 -4.21 11.30
C ILE A 616 -47.04 -4.62 11.98
N PRO A 617 -47.45 -5.89 11.86
CA PRO A 617 -48.72 -6.38 12.42
C PRO A 617 -48.64 -6.56 13.96
N SER A 618 -49.80 -6.74 14.57
CA SER A 618 -49.91 -7.03 16.00
C SER A 618 -49.35 -8.39 16.42
N SER A 619 -49.14 -9.29 15.49
CA SER A 619 -48.57 -10.62 15.73
C SER A 619 -47.04 -10.59 16.01
N VAL A 620 -46.34 -9.51 15.65
CA VAL A 620 -44.89 -9.39 15.91
C VAL A 620 -44.67 -9.13 17.36
N THR A 621 -43.96 -10.05 18.02
CA THR A 621 -43.60 -9.99 19.44
C THR A 621 -42.12 -9.76 19.68
N LYS A 622 -41.27 -9.90 18.64
CA LYS A 622 -39.83 -9.73 18.74
C LYS A 622 -39.26 -9.03 17.51
N ILE A 623 -38.39 -8.02 17.73
CA ILE A 623 -37.61 -7.36 16.70
C ILE A 623 -36.14 -7.36 17.16
N GLU A 624 -35.27 -8.01 16.41
CA GLU A 624 -33.87 -8.13 16.78
C GLU A 624 -33.05 -6.88 16.38
N GLY A 625 -31.85 -6.75 16.96
CA GLY A 625 -31.00 -5.56 16.84
C GLY A 625 -30.69 -5.18 15.40
N GLY A 626 -30.66 -3.88 15.13
CA GLY A 626 -30.31 -3.35 13.83
C GLY A 626 -31.30 -3.68 12.71
N ALA A 627 -32.50 -4.17 13.00
CA ALA A 627 -33.48 -4.63 12.00
C ALA A 627 -33.71 -3.60 10.86
N PHE A 628 -33.65 -2.31 11.17
CA PHE A 628 -33.80 -1.19 10.22
C PHE A 628 -32.60 -0.20 10.30
N TYR A 629 -31.43 -0.70 10.57
CA TYR A 629 -30.24 0.13 10.78
C TYR A 629 -29.75 0.73 9.45
N TYR A 630 -29.43 2.01 9.43
CA TYR A 630 -29.13 2.83 8.26
C TYR A 630 -30.27 3.02 7.26
N ASP A 631 -31.52 2.81 7.69
CA ASP A 631 -32.71 3.06 6.86
C ASP A 631 -33.31 4.42 7.21
N PRO A 632 -33.66 5.27 6.24
CA PRO A 632 -34.28 6.57 6.49
C PRO A 632 -35.80 6.43 6.71
N VAL A 633 -36.19 5.51 7.60
CA VAL A 633 -37.59 5.28 7.93
C VAL A 633 -38.18 6.59 8.50
N LYS A 634 -39.27 7.05 7.89
CA LYS A 634 -40.01 8.22 8.33
C LYS A 634 -41.21 7.85 9.16
N ASP A 635 -41.92 6.82 8.72
CA ASP A 635 -43.14 6.33 9.36
C ASP A 635 -43.05 4.84 9.62
N LEU A 636 -43.06 4.45 10.89
CA LEU A 636 -43.15 3.05 11.34
C LEU A 636 -44.52 2.85 11.96
N TYR A 637 -45.37 2.06 11.29
CA TYR A 637 -46.67 1.69 11.78
C TYR A 637 -46.63 0.35 12.47
N LEU A 638 -46.85 0.30 13.79
CA LEU A 638 -46.75 -0.91 14.61
C LEU A 638 -48.05 -1.15 15.34
N TYR A 639 -48.74 -2.25 14.98
CA TYR A 639 -50.11 -2.57 15.44
C TYR A 639 -50.13 -3.36 16.73
N ALA A 640 -48.97 -3.66 17.38
CA ALA A 640 -48.90 -4.41 18.62
C ALA A 640 -49.30 -3.55 19.82
N GLU A 641 -50.29 -4.02 20.60
CA GLU A 641 -50.70 -3.40 21.85
C GLU A 641 -49.68 -3.66 22.99
N GLN A 642 -48.97 -4.80 22.92
CA GLN A 642 -47.86 -5.12 23.80
C GLN A 642 -46.57 -4.72 23.06
N VAL A 643 -45.71 -3.97 23.72
CA VAL A 643 -44.42 -3.55 23.13
C VAL A 643 -43.59 -4.79 22.78
N PRO A 644 -43.21 -5.00 21.49
CA PRO A 644 -42.37 -6.13 21.15
C PRO A 644 -41.00 -6.06 21.83
N GLU A 645 -40.46 -7.22 22.15
CA GLU A 645 -39.08 -7.32 22.64
C GLU A 645 -38.10 -6.79 21.58
N ALA A 646 -37.31 -5.81 21.98
CA ALA A 646 -36.17 -5.32 21.18
C ALA A 646 -34.87 -5.71 21.89
N THR A 647 -33.96 -6.39 21.21
CA THR A 647 -32.71 -6.85 21.85
C THR A 647 -31.63 -5.77 21.88
N GLU A 648 -31.72 -4.81 20.95
CA GLU A 648 -30.80 -3.67 20.78
C GLU A 648 -31.55 -2.56 20.01
N LEU A 649 -30.83 -1.45 19.68
CA LEU A 649 -31.36 -0.40 18.80
C LEU A 649 -31.87 -0.99 17.47
N ILE A 650 -33.12 -0.80 17.16
CA ILE A 650 -33.78 -1.27 15.92
C ILE A 650 -33.53 -0.32 14.73
N LEU A 651 -33.37 0.98 15.02
CA LEU A 651 -32.99 2.04 14.11
C LEU A 651 -31.72 2.72 14.64
N TYR A 652 -30.91 3.30 13.74
CA TYR A 652 -29.80 4.17 14.13
C TYR A 652 -30.33 5.43 14.82
N GLU A 653 -29.70 5.90 15.91
CA GLU A 653 -30.19 7.00 16.76
C GLU A 653 -30.68 8.22 15.97
N TYR A 654 -29.87 8.73 15.04
CA TYR A 654 -30.22 9.86 14.19
C TYR A 654 -31.49 9.63 13.35
N HIS A 655 -31.72 8.40 12.88
CA HIS A 655 -32.93 8.07 12.10
C HIS A 655 -34.13 7.92 13.01
N ALA A 656 -33.97 7.35 14.20
CA ALA A 656 -35.05 7.20 15.19
C ALA A 656 -35.58 8.58 15.63
N GLU A 657 -34.70 9.53 15.94
CA GLU A 657 -35.06 10.91 16.33
C GLU A 657 -35.85 11.65 15.25
N ASN A 658 -35.72 11.27 13.97
CA ASN A 658 -36.41 11.89 12.84
C ASN A 658 -37.61 11.07 12.35
N ALA A 659 -37.90 9.92 12.94
CA ALA A 659 -39.00 9.02 12.56
C ALA A 659 -40.22 9.20 13.46
N THR A 660 -41.39 8.92 12.90
CA THR A 660 -42.66 8.84 13.62
C THR A 660 -43.03 7.37 13.82
N LEU A 661 -43.23 6.98 15.08
CA LEU A 661 -43.76 5.67 15.45
C LEU A 661 -45.29 5.81 15.69
N HIS A 662 -46.06 5.11 14.88
CA HIS A 662 -47.52 5.04 14.96
C HIS A 662 -47.91 3.76 15.68
N VAL A 663 -48.60 3.84 16.82
CA VAL A 663 -48.96 2.69 17.69
C VAL A 663 -50.42 2.78 18.14
N PRO A 664 -51.03 1.66 18.61
CA PRO A 664 -52.40 1.71 19.15
C PRO A 664 -52.53 2.80 20.23
N ALA A 665 -53.67 3.53 20.24
CA ALA A 665 -53.88 4.62 21.19
C ALA A 665 -53.74 4.19 22.65
N THR A 666 -54.07 2.97 22.97
CA THR A 666 -53.93 2.33 24.31
C THR A 666 -52.47 2.05 24.71
N ALA A 667 -51.55 1.94 23.70
CA ALA A 667 -50.18 1.55 23.92
C ALA A 667 -49.18 2.72 23.87
N VAL A 668 -49.58 3.92 23.51
CA VAL A 668 -48.69 5.11 23.30
C VAL A 668 -47.76 5.32 24.51
N GLU A 669 -48.30 5.31 25.72
CA GLU A 669 -47.50 5.55 26.94
C GLU A 669 -46.55 4.37 27.28
N ALA A 670 -46.89 3.13 26.90
CA ALA A 670 -46.02 2.00 27.03
C ALA A 670 -44.77 2.12 26.12
N TYR A 671 -44.96 2.52 24.86
CA TYR A 671 -43.86 2.72 23.93
C TYR A 671 -42.95 3.89 24.32
N LYS A 672 -43.50 5.00 24.83
CA LYS A 672 -42.72 6.13 25.31
C LYS A 672 -41.80 5.80 26.51
N ASN A 673 -42.11 4.74 27.26
CA ASN A 673 -41.33 4.31 28.40
C ASN A 673 -40.48 3.05 28.12
N ALA A 674 -40.59 2.47 26.94
CA ALA A 674 -39.86 1.24 26.58
C ALA A 674 -38.47 1.55 26.05
N GLU A 675 -37.48 0.78 26.50
CA GLU A 675 -36.10 0.88 26.01
C GLU A 675 -36.06 0.64 24.47
N TYR A 676 -35.20 1.41 23.76
CA TYR A 676 -35.05 1.42 22.28
C TYR A 676 -36.28 1.97 21.51
N TRP A 677 -37.45 2.11 22.11
CA TRP A 677 -38.65 2.65 21.48
C TRP A 677 -38.88 4.11 21.83
N LYS A 678 -38.53 4.54 23.04
CA LYS A 678 -38.69 5.91 23.54
C LYS A 678 -37.91 6.97 22.73
N ASP A 679 -36.91 6.54 21.97
CA ASP A 679 -35.97 7.40 21.26
C ASP A 679 -36.48 7.86 19.88
N PHE A 680 -37.71 7.45 19.50
CA PHE A 680 -38.38 7.96 18.29
C PHE A 680 -38.75 9.44 18.47
N GLY A 681 -38.52 10.26 17.43
CA GLY A 681 -38.79 11.69 17.45
C GLY A 681 -40.25 12.04 17.71
N SER A 682 -41.18 11.15 17.33
CA SER A 682 -42.61 11.26 17.62
C SER A 682 -43.23 9.89 17.81
N ILE A 683 -44.04 9.72 18.88
CA ILE A 683 -44.84 8.50 19.13
C ILE A 683 -46.30 8.93 19.21
N VAL A 684 -47.08 8.49 18.22
CA VAL A 684 -48.47 8.93 18.02
C VAL A 684 -49.45 7.76 17.93
N ALA A 685 -50.73 8.04 18.17
CA ALA A 685 -51.78 7.04 18.00
C ALA A 685 -52.05 6.74 16.51
N LEU A 686 -52.25 5.48 16.16
CA LEU A 686 -52.77 5.04 14.87
C LEU A 686 -54.16 5.64 14.61
N THR A 687 -54.42 5.92 13.35
CA THR A 687 -55.65 6.48 12.82
C THR A 687 -56.29 5.55 11.79
N ASP A 688 -57.60 5.71 11.51
CA ASP A 688 -58.30 4.93 10.50
C ASP A 688 -57.74 5.08 9.07
N SER A 689 -56.98 6.13 8.80
CA SER A 689 -56.37 6.42 7.50
C SER A 689 -54.99 5.78 7.31
N ASP A 690 -54.39 5.21 8.36
CA ASP A 690 -53.07 4.62 8.32
C ASP A 690 -53.06 3.28 7.54
N PRO A 691 -51.94 2.94 6.88
CA PRO A 691 -51.81 1.68 6.18
C PRO A 691 -51.88 0.53 7.17
N ASN A 692 -52.65 -0.49 6.93
CA ASN A 692 -52.82 -1.64 7.83
C ASN A 692 -52.15 -2.92 7.27
N PRO A 693 -51.81 -3.91 8.13
CA PRO A 693 -51.13 -5.13 7.73
C PRO A 693 -51.90 -6.02 6.76
N THR A 694 -53.24 -5.88 6.68
CA THR A 694 -54.07 -6.66 5.78
C THR A 694 -54.05 -6.11 4.36
N GLY A 695 -53.41 -4.97 4.10
CA GLY A 695 -53.38 -4.27 2.83
C GLY A 695 -54.72 -3.73 2.39
N ILE A 696 -55.77 -3.94 3.20
CA ILE A 696 -57.11 -3.38 3.01
C ILE A 696 -57.13 -2.01 3.68
N LYS A 697 -57.10 -0.92 2.90
CA LYS A 697 -57.44 0.39 3.50
C LYS A 697 -58.82 0.23 4.13
N SER A 698 -58.91 0.39 5.46
CA SER A 698 -60.22 0.48 6.10
C SER A 698 -60.96 1.62 5.43
N VAL A 699 -62.02 1.26 4.71
CA VAL A 699 -62.92 2.27 4.16
C VAL A 699 -63.62 2.86 5.38
N SER A 700 -63.11 3.98 5.91
CA SER A 700 -63.88 4.77 6.87
C SER A 700 -65.27 4.92 6.28
N ASN A 701 -66.29 4.62 7.08
CA ASN A 701 -67.69 4.73 6.73
C ASN A 701 -68.15 6.18 6.52
N SER A 702 -67.44 6.94 5.68
CA SER A 702 -68.01 8.06 4.97
C SER A 702 -68.54 7.50 3.63
N ALA A 703 -69.77 7.04 3.67
CA ALA A 703 -70.43 6.28 2.64
C ALA A 703 -70.43 6.99 1.29
N LYS A 704 -69.47 6.67 0.43
CA LYS A 704 -69.65 6.72 -0.99
C LYS A 704 -70.07 5.32 -1.41
N ALA A 705 -71.38 5.09 -1.57
CA ALA A 705 -71.91 3.80 -1.94
C ALA A 705 -71.35 3.32 -3.27
N ILE A 706 -70.96 2.06 -3.37
CA ILE A 706 -70.60 1.38 -4.61
C ILE A 706 -71.87 1.30 -5.43
N GLU A 707 -71.93 1.97 -6.57
CA GLU A 707 -73.13 1.96 -7.43
C GLU A 707 -73.17 0.71 -8.32
N ARG A 708 -72.02 0.27 -8.88
CA ARG A 708 -71.99 -0.85 -9.84
C ARG A 708 -70.63 -1.51 -9.93
N TYR A 709 -70.63 -2.83 -10.21
CA TYR A 709 -69.42 -3.63 -10.51
C TYR A 709 -69.37 -3.93 -12.02
N TYR A 710 -68.20 -3.94 -12.61
CA TYR A 710 -67.97 -4.29 -14.01
C TYR A 710 -66.78 -5.25 -14.12
N THR A 711 -66.76 -6.11 -15.11
CA THR A 711 -65.62 -6.88 -15.56
C THR A 711 -64.57 -5.96 -16.19
N ILE A 712 -63.38 -6.46 -16.41
CA ILE A 712 -62.26 -5.68 -17.00
C ILE A 712 -62.58 -5.19 -18.43
N ASP A 713 -63.38 -5.92 -19.12
CA ASP A 713 -63.93 -5.61 -20.48
C ASP A 713 -65.22 -4.74 -20.45
N GLY A 714 -65.56 -4.22 -19.27
CA GLY A 714 -66.65 -3.24 -19.10
C GLY A 714 -68.06 -3.81 -18.98
N LYS A 715 -68.22 -5.13 -18.83
CA LYS A 715 -69.57 -5.77 -18.67
C LYS A 715 -70.07 -5.59 -17.24
N LEU A 716 -71.30 -5.11 -17.08
CA LEU A 716 -71.93 -4.91 -15.78
C LEU A 716 -72.11 -6.25 -15.06
N LEU A 717 -71.77 -6.31 -13.80
CA LEU A 717 -71.93 -7.45 -12.90
C LEU A 717 -73.06 -7.21 -11.91
N SER A 718 -73.80 -8.21 -11.59
CA SER A 718 -74.85 -8.17 -10.55
C SER A 718 -74.30 -8.29 -9.13
N ALA A 719 -73.07 -8.82 -9.00
CA ALA A 719 -72.29 -8.93 -7.75
C ALA A 719 -70.81 -9.00 -8.09
N PRO A 720 -69.93 -8.68 -7.17
CA PRO A 720 -68.45 -8.79 -7.38
C PRO A 720 -68.08 -10.24 -7.66
N GLN A 721 -67.24 -10.45 -8.65
CA GLN A 721 -66.64 -11.76 -8.99
C GLN A 721 -65.22 -11.87 -8.53
N ARG A 722 -64.80 -13.10 -8.23
CA ARG A 722 -63.38 -13.39 -7.87
C ARG A 722 -62.48 -12.95 -9.03
N GLY A 723 -61.41 -12.20 -8.69
CA GLY A 723 -60.50 -11.59 -9.66
C GLY A 723 -60.67 -10.07 -9.77
N LEU A 724 -60.09 -9.46 -10.83
CA LEU A 724 -60.08 -8.02 -11.02
C LEU A 724 -61.45 -7.49 -11.46
N ASN A 725 -62.04 -6.60 -10.67
CA ASN A 725 -63.31 -5.92 -10.96
C ASN A 725 -63.04 -4.41 -11.10
N ILE A 726 -63.88 -3.73 -11.92
CA ILE A 726 -63.97 -2.27 -11.98
C ILE A 726 -65.18 -1.84 -11.16
N ILE A 727 -64.99 -0.98 -10.17
CA ILE A 727 -66.07 -0.45 -9.35
C ILE A 727 -66.34 0.99 -9.79
N LYS A 728 -67.60 1.33 -10.05
CA LYS A 728 -68.05 2.69 -10.21
C LYS A 728 -68.64 3.17 -8.89
N MET A 729 -68.15 4.28 -8.40
CA MET A 729 -68.55 4.89 -7.13
C MET A 729 -69.62 5.95 -7.37
N SER A 730 -70.37 6.28 -6.32
CA SER A 730 -71.43 7.31 -6.36
C SER A 730 -70.90 8.73 -6.70
N ASP A 731 -69.60 8.97 -6.66
CA ASP A 731 -68.96 10.22 -7.08
C ASP A 731 -68.56 10.21 -8.57
N GLY A 732 -68.98 9.19 -9.31
CA GLY A 732 -68.67 9.02 -10.73
C GLY A 732 -67.27 8.48 -11.05
N LYS A 733 -66.41 8.30 -10.08
CA LYS A 733 -65.05 7.75 -10.24
C LYS A 733 -65.08 6.22 -10.35
N THR A 734 -64.16 5.68 -11.14
CA THR A 734 -63.98 4.23 -11.26
C THR A 734 -62.71 3.79 -10.58
N ARG A 735 -62.71 2.64 -9.90
CA ARG A 735 -61.55 1.99 -9.28
C ARG A 735 -61.43 0.54 -9.72
N LYS A 736 -60.20 0.05 -9.86
CA LYS A 736 -59.92 -1.38 -10.05
C LYS A 736 -59.76 -2.01 -8.69
N VAL A 737 -60.48 -3.11 -8.43
CA VAL A 737 -60.43 -3.86 -7.17
C VAL A 737 -60.28 -5.34 -7.48
N VAL A 738 -59.37 -6.00 -6.79
CA VAL A 738 -59.21 -7.45 -6.88
C VAL A 738 -60.04 -8.07 -5.74
N ILE A 739 -60.98 -8.92 -6.08
CA ILE A 739 -61.76 -9.68 -5.12
C ILE A 739 -61.19 -11.10 -5.10
N LYS A 740 -60.69 -11.51 -3.94
CA LYS A 740 -60.07 -12.81 -3.72
C LYS A 740 -61.05 -13.97 -3.69
#